data_844992f4cbca9f3c07bdbdbcb0085802
#
_entry.id   844992f4cbca9f3c07bdbdbcb0085802
#
_cell.length_a   1.000
_cell.length_b   1.000
_cell.length_c   1.000
_cell.angle_alpha   90.00
_cell.angle_beta   90.00
_cell.angle_gamma   90.00
#
_symmetry.space_group_name_H-M   'P 1'
#
loop_
_entity.id
_entity.type
_entity.pdbx_description
1 polymer ?
#
loop_
_entity_poly.entity_id
_entity_poly.type
_entity_poly.pdbx_seq_one_letter_code
_entity_poly.pdbx_strand_id
1 'polypeptide(L)'
;MDHKKDQEFEQTLAESELLLRGAARSASDDADLTLESILAEFGSREDGAEAAAEPEDVGLPEPRPAVRIGKTAAPAAEPPEPQPSAPPDEASSATPAQDTVSLQEVLESTVQSVLDEEAEEPIELLPPKRRGLFSRRRLRDTEQLYSDESGEEPPQEEPDEPEDFFTEDFGERDDTPEPDAGELAAGYRDDARMGLRSARAALLVTALSWLALLLDHFGVMPALFAEERLLSCLPFFIAELLVCVLGRDVFVYAFEQLRARTVTYELLSSLACAVTLADTALDFFLPARAAFAVPFHAVAMLGMSCALLGRALLFGAMYDTFRVAAVGEPDYLVTVTAGGAAKRRGSAQGFSRCAQREDAASHWQSVLLPVLLAASLVFAVLSTLRRGEQLLFLWNWGVLLTSINMLAFPLCYSLPLRRLTKRFVKSGSALAGYVGADRLRRSNCVILTDTDLFPPGTVSLNGLKIYGEESGKVISYAATMAHASQSGLSRLFDTLLEGEGGRLEPLDDLSFYEEGGVSGLIHGETVLFGTAAFCRKMHVTMPGGLSLKTGAFLAVDGTLIAIFAVKYTAAENVDWALHALKRSRITPVLAVRDGSITPALLKRKFGTDARAVYPTISTRLALSEKDGEHPYALLYREGLMPYAEIAVGSKRLVHAVRVAAVLSLGSSAVSALLAFYLTFVGAYSALTPVSMLLYLLLWALAALIEGFWADRY
;
A
#
# COMPACT_ATOMS: atom_id res chain seq x y z
N MET A 1 37.48 32.07 11.80
CA MET A 1 36.29 31.29 11.41
C MET A 1 36.49 29.79 11.57
N ASP A 2 37.71 29.32 11.75
CA ASP A 2 38.08 27.90 11.87
C ASP A 2 37.93 27.30 13.28
N HIS A 3 38.11 28.09 14.33
CA HIS A 3 37.98 27.59 15.70
C HIS A 3 36.58 27.13 16.14
N LYS A 4 35.54 27.56 15.44
CA LYS A 4 34.15 27.17 15.75
C LYS A 4 33.75 25.85 15.09
N LYS A 5 34.35 25.55 13.93
CA LYS A 5 34.16 24.28 13.24
C LYS A 5 34.89 23.11 13.91
N ASP A 6 36.05 23.39 14.48
CA ASP A 6 36.82 22.36 15.20
C ASP A 6 36.10 21.99 16.54
N GLN A 7 35.47 22.95 17.21
CA GLN A 7 34.68 22.66 18.40
C GLN A 7 33.37 21.89 18.11
N GLU A 8 32.68 22.17 16.98
CA GLU A 8 31.51 21.42 16.55
C GLU A 8 31.87 20.01 16.12
N PHE A 9 33.06 19.82 15.54
CA PHE A 9 33.56 18.51 15.14
C PHE A 9 33.96 17.66 16.35
N GLU A 10 34.62 18.24 17.35
CA GLU A 10 34.94 17.54 18.61
C GLU A 10 33.70 17.18 19.43
N GLN A 11 32.65 18.02 19.41
CA GLN A 11 31.38 17.70 20.06
C GLN A 11 30.65 16.53 19.38
N THR A 12 30.62 16.50 18.03
CA THR A 12 30.01 15.37 17.29
C THR A 12 30.79 14.07 17.44
N LEU A 13 32.12 14.13 17.60
CA LEU A 13 32.95 12.96 17.91
C LEU A 13 32.68 12.43 19.33
N ALA A 14 32.55 13.31 20.31
CA ALA A 14 32.23 12.92 21.67
C ALA A 14 30.81 12.33 21.81
N GLU A 15 29.82 12.86 21.08
CA GLU A 15 28.47 12.29 21.02
C GLU A 15 28.44 10.91 20.34
N SER A 16 29.22 10.72 19.27
CA SER A 16 29.33 9.42 18.60
C SER A 16 30.05 8.37 19.47
N GLU A 17 31.05 8.75 20.24
CA GLU A 17 31.68 7.85 21.22
C GLU A 17 30.76 7.49 22.39
N LEU A 18 29.91 8.42 22.84
CA LEU A 18 28.91 8.14 23.87
C LEU A 18 27.81 7.18 23.38
N LEU A 19 27.39 7.32 22.12
CA LEU A 19 26.44 6.40 21.48
C LEU A 19 27.06 5.00 21.28
N LEU A 20 28.32 4.91 20.87
CA LEU A 20 29.05 3.64 20.76
C LEU A 20 29.26 2.96 22.11
N ARG A 21 29.54 3.72 23.18
CA ARG A 21 29.63 3.19 24.54
C ARG A 21 28.26 2.78 25.11
N GLY A 22 27.18 3.47 24.71
CA GLY A 22 25.80 3.05 25.02
C GLY A 22 25.41 1.75 24.36
N ALA A 23 25.72 1.60 23.05
CA ALA A 23 25.49 0.37 22.30
C ALA A 23 26.37 -0.81 22.79
N ALA A 24 27.61 -0.55 23.20
CA ALA A 24 28.46 -1.57 23.79
C ALA A 24 28.01 -2.00 25.19
N ARG A 25 27.39 -1.11 25.98
CA ARG A 25 26.77 -1.47 27.27
C ARG A 25 25.50 -2.29 27.09
N SER A 26 24.63 -1.94 26.13
CA SER A 26 23.46 -2.78 25.86
C SER A 26 23.83 -4.17 25.33
N ALA A 27 24.90 -4.29 24.56
CA ALA A 27 25.42 -5.59 24.10
C ALA A 27 26.10 -6.39 25.22
N SER A 28 26.63 -5.75 26.27
CA SER A 28 27.19 -6.45 27.44
C SER A 28 26.10 -6.87 28.45
N ASP A 29 25.01 -6.11 28.55
CA ASP A 29 23.86 -6.48 29.38
C ASP A 29 23.08 -7.68 28.81
N ASP A 30 23.08 -7.87 27.48
CA ASP A 30 22.52 -9.07 26.84
C ASP A 30 23.44 -10.30 26.96
N ALA A 31 24.73 -10.13 27.23
CA ALA A 31 25.69 -11.22 27.40
C ALA A 31 25.74 -11.79 28.84
N ASP A 32 25.23 -11.07 29.83
CA ASP A 32 25.19 -11.50 31.24
C ASP A 32 23.86 -12.16 31.67
N LEU A 33 22.99 -12.47 30.73
CA LEU A 33 21.85 -13.38 30.93
C LEU A 33 22.37 -14.84 30.94
N THR A 34 23.14 -15.17 31.95
CA THR A 34 23.54 -16.53 32.22
C THR A 34 22.34 -17.35 32.72
N LEU A 35 22.37 -18.64 32.46
CA LEU A 35 21.36 -19.62 32.90
C LEU A 35 21.03 -19.48 34.41
N GLU A 36 22.00 -19.05 35.22
CA GLU A 36 21.84 -18.82 36.67
C GLU A 36 21.01 -17.61 37.02
N SER A 37 21.04 -16.51 36.22
CA SER A 37 20.18 -15.32 36.45
C SER A 37 18.72 -15.58 36.10
N ILE A 38 18.48 -16.42 35.08
CA ILE A 38 17.12 -16.86 34.70
C ILE A 38 16.55 -17.81 35.74
N LEU A 39 17.35 -18.72 36.28
CA LEU A 39 16.93 -19.64 37.36
C LEU A 39 16.68 -18.95 38.71
N ALA A 40 17.35 -17.84 39.01
CA ALA A 40 17.13 -17.08 40.23
C ALA A 40 15.84 -16.25 40.21
N GLU A 41 15.40 -15.81 39.03
CA GLU A 41 14.18 -14.98 38.85
C GLU A 41 12.90 -15.80 38.89
N PHE A 42 12.96 -17.13 38.59
CA PHE A 42 11.80 -18.00 38.51
C PHE A 42 11.75 -19.09 39.60
N GLY A 43 12.69 -19.08 40.55
CA GLY A 43 12.86 -20.14 41.57
C GLY A 43 12.13 -19.97 42.89
N SER A 44 11.20 -18.97 43.04
CA SER A 44 10.52 -18.74 44.30
C SER A 44 9.00 -18.61 44.14
N ARG A 45 8.31 -19.75 44.15
CA ARG A 45 6.94 -19.89 44.71
C ARG A 45 6.51 -21.36 44.70
N GLU A 46 6.76 -22.05 45.78
CA GLU A 46 5.96 -23.20 46.22
C GLU A 46 5.00 -22.72 47.30
N ASP A 47 3.76 -23.16 47.22
CA ASP A 47 2.92 -23.74 48.24
C ASP A 47 1.43 -23.50 48.00
N GLY A 48 0.63 -24.57 47.97
CA GLY A 48 -0.81 -24.52 48.15
C GLY A 48 -1.59 -25.56 47.32
N ALA A 49 -1.55 -26.79 47.76
CA ALA A 49 -2.40 -27.84 47.23
C ALA A 49 -3.86 -27.72 47.74
N GLU A 50 -4.85 -28.03 46.93
CA GLU A 50 -5.99 -28.87 47.36
C GLU A 50 -6.78 -29.44 46.16
N ALA A 51 -7.20 -30.69 46.34
CA ALA A 51 -7.79 -31.58 45.37
C ALA A 51 -9.28 -31.27 45.08
N ALA A 52 -9.73 -31.45 43.84
CA ALA A 52 -11.14 -31.74 43.56
C ALA A 52 -11.34 -32.48 42.22
N ALA A 53 -11.91 -33.66 42.36
CA ALA A 53 -12.87 -34.39 41.51
C ALA A 53 -12.69 -34.46 39.99
N GLU A 54 -12.56 -35.68 39.49
CA GLU A 54 -12.72 -36.07 38.07
C GLU A 54 -14.12 -35.73 37.53
N PRO A 55 -14.22 -35.19 36.31
CA PRO A 55 -15.43 -35.18 35.53
C PRO A 55 -15.44 -36.28 34.46
N GLU A 56 -16.62 -36.85 34.27
CA GLU A 56 -16.98 -37.92 33.35
C GLU A 56 -16.57 -37.67 31.89
N ASP A 57 -16.11 -38.73 31.27
CA ASP A 57 -15.72 -38.89 29.88
C ASP A 57 -16.90 -38.63 28.91
N VAL A 58 -16.98 -37.41 28.38
CA VAL A 58 -17.82 -37.08 27.23
C VAL A 58 -16.94 -37.14 26.00
N GLY A 59 -17.03 -38.23 25.24
CA GLY A 59 -16.27 -38.45 24.01
C GLY A 59 -16.36 -37.28 23.04
N LEU A 60 -15.23 -36.60 22.83
CA LEU A 60 -15.05 -35.56 21.82
C LEU A 60 -15.08 -36.18 20.42
N PRO A 61 -15.76 -35.59 19.44
CA PRO A 61 -15.72 -36.10 18.07
C PRO A 61 -14.32 -36.05 17.49
N GLU A 62 -13.95 -37.07 16.74
CA GLU A 62 -12.65 -37.13 16.04
C GLU A 62 -12.43 -35.88 15.16
N PRO A 63 -11.24 -35.28 15.19
CA PRO A 63 -10.93 -34.13 14.35
C PRO A 63 -10.93 -34.53 12.88
N ARG A 64 -11.69 -33.79 12.06
CA ARG A 64 -11.71 -33.98 10.60
C ARG A 64 -10.76 -32.99 9.95
N PRO A 65 -10.00 -33.38 8.89
CA PRO A 65 -9.21 -32.45 8.13
C PRO A 65 -10.10 -31.43 7.42
N ALA A 66 -9.75 -30.16 7.48
CA ALA A 66 -10.46 -29.09 6.79
C ALA A 66 -10.19 -29.13 5.28
N VAL A 67 -8.97 -29.50 4.89
CA VAL A 67 -8.54 -29.64 3.49
C VAL A 67 -7.66 -30.86 3.32
N ARG A 68 -7.94 -31.68 2.29
CA ARG A 68 -7.16 -32.84 1.90
C ARG A 68 -6.64 -32.66 0.47
N ILE A 69 -5.36 -32.77 0.26
CA ILE A 69 -4.72 -32.64 -1.05
C ILE A 69 -4.19 -34.01 -1.45
N GLY A 70 -4.92 -34.69 -2.35
CA GLY A 70 -4.50 -35.98 -2.89
C GLY A 70 -3.67 -35.81 -4.17
N LYS A 71 -2.75 -36.74 -4.43
CA LYS A 71 -2.06 -36.84 -5.73
C LYS A 71 -3.01 -37.24 -6.86
N THR A 72 -2.95 -36.57 -7.98
CA THR A 72 -3.59 -37.01 -9.22
C THR A 72 -2.89 -38.29 -9.70
N ALA A 73 -3.61 -39.42 -9.66
CA ALA A 73 -3.09 -40.73 -9.99
C ALA A 73 -2.93 -40.94 -11.51
N ALA A 74 -1.79 -41.46 -11.93
CA ALA A 74 -1.66 -42.20 -13.19
C ALA A 74 -1.97 -43.69 -12.93
N PRO A 75 -2.52 -44.45 -13.91
CA PRO A 75 -3.21 -45.70 -13.63
C PRO A 75 -2.30 -46.89 -13.37
N ALA A 76 -2.83 -47.78 -12.53
CA ALA A 76 -2.25 -48.90 -11.86
C ALA A 76 -1.96 -50.10 -12.74
N ALA A 77 -0.99 -50.90 -12.27
CA ALA A 77 -0.89 -52.35 -12.55
C ALA A 77 -0.93 -53.14 -11.23
N GLU A 78 -1.71 -54.19 -11.21
CA GLU A 78 -2.11 -55.02 -10.08
C GLU A 78 -1.01 -55.96 -9.53
N PRO A 79 -1.21 -56.54 -8.31
CA PRO A 79 -0.18 -57.11 -7.44
C PRO A 79 -0.06 -58.63 -7.52
N PRO A 80 0.80 -59.29 -6.76
CA PRO A 80 0.37 -60.47 -6.01
C PRO A 80 0.78 -60.51 -4.50
N GLU A 81 -0.10 -61.07 -3.76
CA GLU A 81 -0.14 -61.48 -2.37
C GLU A 81 0.81 -62.62 -1.95
N PRO A 82 0.67 -63.11 -0.73
CA PRO A 82 1.57 -62.90 0.40
C PRO A 82 2.03 -64.23 1.06
N GLN A 83 2.66 -64.18 2.16
CA GLN A 83 2.49 -64.93 3.41
C GLN A 83 3.78 -65.19 4.21
N PRO A 84 3.69 -65.65 5.45
CA PRO A 84 4.27 -65.00 6.61
C PRO A 84 5.31 -65.87 7.34
N SER A 85 6.05 -65.30 8.26
CA SER A 85 6.51 -66.05 9.43
C SER A 85 7.16 -65.19 10.52
N ALA A 86 6.66 -65.42 11.72
CA ALA A 86 7.12 -64.89 12.99
C ALA A 86 8.18 -65.83 13.61
N PRO A 87 8.52 -65.66 14.88
CA PRO A 87 9.59 -64.86 15.49
C PRO A 87 10.64 -65.81 16.10
N PRO A 88 11.37 -65.65 17.14
CA PRO A 88 11.60 -64.65 18.18
C PRO A 88 13.05 -64.48 18.68
N ASP A 89 13.17 -63.77 19.80
CA ASP A 89 14.04 -63.89 20.97
C ASP A 89 15.31 -63.03 21.11
N GLU A 90 15.12 -62.18 22.09
CA GLU A 90 15.87 -62.02 23.35
C GLU A 90 17.27 -61.38 23.38
N ALA A 91 17.22 -60.36 24.17
CA ALA A 91 17.99 -60.12 25.36
C ALA A 91 19.24 -59.21 25.31
N SER A 92 19.11 -58.29 26.18
CA SER A 92 20.10 -57.98 27.24
C SER A 92 21.03 -56.77 27.08
N SER A 93 20.63 -55.81 27.91
CA SER A 93 21.51 -55.12 28.88
C SER A 93 22.66 -54.24 28.36
N ALA A 94 22.62 -53.01 28.66
CA ALA A 94 23.20 -52.36 29.82
C ALA A 94 23.31 -50.84 29.64
N THR A 95 22.82 -50.16 30.64
CA THR A 95 23.05 -48.76 31.00
C THR A 95 24.55 -48.51 31.27
N PRO A 96 25.08 -47.27 31.15
CA PRO A 96 24.68 -46.26 32.11
C PRO A 96 24.50 -44.83 31.54
N ALA A 97 23.56 -44.19 32.19
CA ALA A 97 23.33 -42.76 32.17
C ALA A 97 24.42 -41.98 32.92
N GLN A 98 24.64 -40.80 32.51
CA GLN A 98 24.77 -39.58 33.35
C GLN A 98 25.30 -38.47 32.48
N ASP A 99 24.47 -37.50 32.33
CA ASP A 99 24.72 -36.05 32.23
C ASP A 99 23.72 -35.27 31.31
N THR A 100 22.43 -35.59 31.41
CA THR A 100 21.38 -34.86 30.67
C THR A 100 20.24 -34.35 31.55
N VAL A 101 20.44 -34.29 32.87
CA VAL A 101 19.35 -33.98 33.83
C VAL A 101 18.98 -32.50 33.86
N SER A 102 19.87 -31.55 33.54
CA SER A 102 19.60 -30.11 33.67
C SER A 102 18.78 -29.50 32.55
N LEU A 103 18.83 -30.02 31.33
CA LEU A 103 18.07 -29.51 30.19
C LEU A 103 16.62 -30.01 30.21
N GLN A 104 16.38 -31.15 30.82
CA GLN A 104 15.07 -31.77 30.89
C GLN A 104 14.16 -31.07 31.91
N GLU A 105 14.70 -30.70 33.09
CA GLU A 105 13.96 -29.93 34.11
C GLU A 105 13.62 -28.50 33.69
N VAL A 106 14.52 -27.82 32.96
CA VAL A 106 14.29 -26.47 32.47
C VAL A 106 13.24 -26.45 31.34
N LEU A 107 13.22 -27.47 30.49
CA LEU A 107 12.21 -27.63 29.47
C LEU A 107 10.83 -27.95 30.10
N GLU A 108 10.76 -28.73 31.12
CA GLU A 108 9.52 -29.12 31.81
C GLU A 108 8.86 -27.94 32.53
N SER A 109 9.61 -27.07 33.20
CA SER A 109 9.06 -25.92 33.93
C SER A 109 8.53 -24.80 33.02
N THR A 110 9.15 -24.63 31.85
CA THR A 110 8.72 -23.60 30.89
C THR A 110 7.45 -23.97 30.09
N VAL A 111 7.11 -25.28 30.02
CA VAL A 111 5.95 -25.80 29.23
C VAL A 111 4.65 -25.78 30.03
N GLN A 112 4.67 -25.92 31.37
CA GLN A 112 3.45 -25.93 32.19
C GLN A 112 2.74 -24.56 32.29
N SER A 113 3.52 -23.47 32.39
CA SER A 113 2.93 -22.13 32.58
C SER A 113 2.15 -21.57 31.38
N VAL A 114 2.24 -22.16 30.20
CA VAL A 114 1.55 -21.71 28.97
C VAL A 114 0.30 -22.50 28.65
N LEU A 115 0.26 -23.74 29.12
CA LEU A 115 -0.94 -24.54 28.98
C LEU A 115 -2.06 -24.03 29.88
N ASP A 116 -1.69 -23.42 31.00
CA ASP A 116 -2.65 -22.83 31.94
C ASP A 116 -3.15 -21.43 31.51
N GLU A 117 -2.33 -20.66 30.74
CA GLU A 117 -2.66 -19.32 30.28
C GLU A 117 -3.55 -19.28 29.02
N GLU A 118 -3.55 -20.35 28.20
CA GLU A 118 -4.47 -20.48 27.03
C GLU A 118 -5.85 -21.07 27.41
N ALA A 119 -5.99 -21.64 28.60
CA ALA A 119 -7.24 -22.25 29.05
C ALA A 119 -8.21 -21.27 29.74
N GLU A 120 -7.78 -20.07 30.13
CA GLU A 120 -8.57 -19.20 31.03
C GLU A 120 -9.05 -17.84 30.46
N GLU A 121 -8.98 -17.54 29.18
CA GLU A 121 -9.68 -16.35 28.68
C GLU A 121 -10.72 -16.71 27.61
N PRO A 122 -12.02 -16.73 27.96
CA PRO A 122 -13.09 -16.61 26.97
C PRO A 122 -13.00 -15.23 26.34
N ILE A 123 -12.94 -15.19 25.01
CA ILE A 123 -12.95 -13.95 24.24
C ILE A 123 -14.26 -13.21 24.50
N GLU A 124 -14.28 -12.31 25.47
CA GLU A 124 -15.37 -11.34 25.63
C GLU A 124 -15.34 -10.37 24.45
N LEU A 125 -16.24 -10.59 23.50
CA LEU A 125 -16.59 -9.64 22.46
C LEU A 125 -17.26 -8.42 23.10
N LEU A 126 -16.48 -7.42 23.47
CA LEU A 126 -17.01 -6.13 23.90
C LEU A 126 -17.84 -5.50 22.79
N PRO A 127 -19.08 -5.06 23.05
CA PRO A 127 -19.94 -4.47 22.04
C PRO A 127 -19.34 -3.16 21.51
N PRO A 128 -19.39 -2.91 20.20
CA PRO A 128 -18.78 -1.73 19.60
C PRO A 128 -19.49 -0.45 20.04
N LYS A 129 -18.75 0.51 20.57
CA LYS A 129 -19.22 1.88 20.85
C LYS A 129 -19.79 2.49 19.58
N ARG A 130 -21.05 2.89 19.62
CA ARG A 130 -21.82 3.54 18.56
C ARG A 130 -21.05 4.72 17.96
N ARG A 131 -20.72 4.65 16.69
CA ARG A 131 -20.36 5.78 15.84
C ARG A 131 -21.03 5.66 14.48
N GLY A 132 -21.75 6.74 14.09
CA GLY A 132 -22.12 7.19 12.77
C GLY A 132 -22.83 6.25 11.80
N LEU A 133 -23.94 6.72 11.29
CA LEU A 133 -24.90 6.05 10.39
C LEU A 133 -24.31 5.44 9.09
N PHE A 134 -23.08 5.77 8.73
CA PHE A 134 -22.44 5.36 7.46
C PHE A 134 -21.43 4.20 7.59
N SER A 135 -21.14 3.72 8.80
CA SER A 135 -20.14 2.66 9.01
C SER A 135 -20.72 1.23 9.07
N ARG A 136 -22.04 1.09 9.13
CA ARG A 136 -22.71 -0.21 9.34
C ARG A 136 -22.78 -1.09 8.09
N ARG A 137 -22.70 -0.54 6.89
CA ARG A 137 -22.90 -1.33 5.66
C ARG A 137 -21.69 -2.18 5.29
N ARG A 138 -20.48 -1.71 5.52
CA ARG A 138 -19.23 -2.39 5.09
C ARG A 138 -18.74 -3.51 6.01
N LEU A 139 -19.07 -3.48 7.31
CA LEU A 139 -18.69 -4.59 8.22
C LEU A 139 -19.60 -5.82 8.05
N ARG A 140 -20.83 -5.62 7.58
CA ARG A 140 -21.77 -6.71 7.32
C ARG A 140 -21.39 -7.56 6.13
N ASP A 141 -20.84 -6.93 5.08
CA ASP A 141 -20.41 -7.62 3.86
C ASP A 141 -19.16 -8.49 4.10
N THR A 142 -18.29 -8.12 5.05
CA THR A 142 -17.09 -8.90 5.38
C THR A 142 -17.40 -10.07 6.33
N GLU A 143 -18.38 -9.94 7.24
CA GLU A 143 -18.83 -11.05 8.09
C GLU A 143 -19.68 -12.06 7.33
N GLN A 144 -20.46 -11.65 6.32
CA GLN A 144 -21.24 -12.55 5.47
C GLN A 144 -20.35 -13.40 4.54
N LEU A 145 -19.17 -12.91 4.15
CA LEU A 145 -18.24 -13.67 3.30
C LEU A 145 -17.64 -14.90 4.03
N TYR A 146 -17.68 -14.93 5.36
CA TYR A 146 -17.02 -15.97 6.17
C TYR A 146 -17.96 -16.83 7.02
N SER A 147 -19.30 -16.61 6.97
CA SER A 147 -20.27 -17.30 7.81
C SER A 147 -21.24 -18.24 7.10
N ASP A 148 -21.28 -18.29 5.77
CA ASP A 148 -22.20 -19.14 5.02
C ASP A 148 -21.51 -20.40 4.43
N GLU A 149 -21.18 -21.35 5.32
CA GLU A 149 -21.05 -22.76 4.98
C GLU A 149 -22.19 -23.59 5.62
N SER A 150 -23.42 -23.33 5.25
CA SER A 150 -24.50 -24.31 5.45
C SER A 150 -25.46 -24.17 4.27
N GLY A 151 -25.41 -25.20 3.41
CA GLY A 151 -26.09 -25.24 2.13
C GLY A 151 -27.58 -24.91 2.12
N GLU A 152 -27.88 -24.04 1.21
CA GLU A 152 -29.01 -23.98 0.30
C GLU A 152 -28.89 -22.68 -0.48
N GLU A 153 -28.72 -22.79 -1.80
CA GLU A 153 -28.67 -21.63 -2.68
C GLU A 153 -30.07 -21.02 -2.81
N PRO A 154 -30.28 -19.75 -2.36
CA PRO A 154 -31.42 -18.97 -2.82
C PRO A 154 -31.09 -18.35 -4.18
N PRO A 155 -32.09 -18.07 -5.05
CA PRO A 155 -31.88 -17.53 -6.39
C PRO A 155 -31.20 -16.17 -6.29
N GLN A 156 -30.14 -16.00 -7.06
CA GLN A 156 -29.37 -14.76 -7.20
C GLN A 156 -30.24 -13.67 -7.80
N GLU A 157 -30.79 -12.78 -6.98
CA GLU A 157 -31.03 -11.40 -7.39
C GLU A 157 -29.69 -10.66 -7.16
N GLU A 158 -28.96 -10.42 -8.22
CA GLU A 158 -27.79 -9.53 -8.21
C GLU A 158 -28.27 -8.15 -7.71
N PRO A 159 -27.73 -7.63 -6.60
CA PRO A 159 -27.99 -6.24 -6.25
C PRO A 159 -27.35 -5.37 -7.34
N ASP A 160 -28.14 -4.46 -7.92
CA ASP A 160 -27.66 -3.39 -8.79
C ASP A 160 -26.48 -2.68 -8.13
N GLU A 161 -25.26 -3.13 -8.43
CA GLU A 161 -24.06 -2.38 -8.10
C GLU A 161 -24.14 -1.06 -8.90
N PRO A 162 -23.92 0.10 -8.28
CA PRO A 162 -23.84 1.34 -9.02
C PRO A 162 -22.77 1.15 -10.10
N GLU A 163 -23.14 1.33 -11.35
CA GLU A 163 -22.28 1.24 -12.51
C GLU A 163 -21.00 2.04 -12.24
N ASP A 164 -19.95 1.32 -11.88
CA ASP A 164 -18.66 1.90 -11.58
C ASP A 164 -18.01 2.20 -12.93
N PHE A 165 -17.98 3.47 -13.29
CA PHE A 165 -17.44 4.01 -14.53
C PHE A 165 -16.00 3.56 -14.86
N PHE A 166 -15.34 2.89 -13.93
CA PHE A 166 -14.00 2.30 -14.07
C PHE A 166 -14.01 0.77 -14.20
N THR A 167 -15.20 0.13 -14.31
CA THR A 167 -15.35 -1.31 -14.56
C THR A 167 -15.26 -1.69 -16.03
N GLU A 168 -14.61 -0.89 -16.87
CA GLU A 168 -14.21 -1.42 -18.16
C GLU A 168 -13.24 -2.59 -17.95
N ASP A 169 -13.76 -3.70 -18.33
CA ASP A 169 -13.30 -5.06 -18.15
C ASP A 169 -11.85 -5.22 -18.63
N PHE A 170 -11.00 -5.83 -17.80
CA PHE A 170 -9.72 -6.39 -18.22
C PHE A 170 -9.92 -7.58 -19.19
N GLY A 171 -11.18 -7.90 -19.53
CA GLY A 171 -11.57 -9.06 -20.31
C GLY A 171 -11.38 -8.97 -21.81
N GLU A 172 -11.25 -7.80 -22.41
CA GLU A 172 -10.80 -7.70 -23.78
C GLU A 172 -9.27 -7.83 -23.80
N ARG A 173 -8.81 -9.04 -24.13
CA ARG A 173 -7.43 -9.28 -24.58
C ARG A 173 -7.22 -8.43 -25.83
N ASP A 174 -6.78 -7.22 -25.62
CA ASP A 174 -6.21 -6.42 -26.69
C ASP A 174 -4.89 -7.09 -27.08
N ASP A 175 -4.91 -7.80 -28.21
CA ASP A 175 -3.75 -8.57 -28.73
C ASP A 175 -2.59 -7.67 -29.19
N THR A 176 -2.69 -6.35 -28.96
CA THR A 176 -1.58 -5.45 -29.24
C THR A 176 -0.44 -5.72 -28.24
N PRO A 177 0.80 -5.87 -28.71
CA PRO A 177 1.95 -6.09 -27.83
C PRO A 177 2.07 -4.92 -26.84
N GLU A 178 2.26 -5.24 -25.57
CA GLU A 178 2.46 -4.24 -24.53
C GLU A 178 3.79 -3.51 -24.76
N PRO A 179 3.82 -2.16 -24.70
CA PRO A 179 5.05 -1.41 -24.89
C PRO A 179 6.07 -1.74 -23.80
N ASP A 180 7.34 -1.88 -24.21
CA ASP A 180 8.43 -2.18 -23.27
C ASP A 180 8.58 -1.09 -22.20
N ALA A 181 8.66 -1.52 -20.93
CA ALA A 181 8.81 -0.61 -19.81
C ALA A 181 10.09 0.24 -19.87
N GLY A 182 11.16 -0.30 -20.47
CA GLY A 182 12.42 0.42 -20.65
C GLY A 182 12.31 1.55 -21.68
N GLU A 183 11.64 1.31 -22.81
CA GLU A 183 11.35 2.32 -23.81
C GLU A 183 10.45 3.42 -23.26
N LEU A 184 9.39 3.04 -22.54
CA LEU A 184 8.51 4.00 -21.85
C LEU A 184 9.28 4.86 -20.85
N ALA A 185 10.16 4.25 -20.04
CA ALA A 185 10.96 4.99 -19.09
C ALA A 185 11.90 6.00 -19.77
N ALA A 186 12.51 5.63 -20.91
CA ALA A 186 13.38 6.54 -21.68
C ALA A 186 12.58 7.72 -22.23
N GLY A 187 11.42 7.49 -22.85
CA GLY A 187 10.54 8.54 -23.36
C GLY A 187 10.09 9.50 -22.26
N TYR A 188 9.52 9.00 -21.19
CA TYR A 188 9.07 9.83 -20.05
C TYR A 188 10.20 10.59 -19.34
N ARG A 189 11.42 10.06 -19.36
CA ARG A 189 12.60 10.77 -18.81
C ARG A 189 12.89 12.05 -19.57
N ASP A 190 12.87 11.98 -20.89
CA ASP A 190 13.21 13.11 -21.75
C ASP A 190 12.07 14.14 -21.74
N ASP A 191 10.82 13.70 -21.81
CA ASP A 191 9.65 14.56 -21.67
C ASP A 191 9.59 15.27 -20.31
N ALA A 192 9.88 14.56 -19.22
CA ALA A 192 9.96 15.13 -17.88
C ALA A 192 11.04 16.21 -17.75
N ARG A 193 12.22 15.97 -18.39
CA ARG A 193 13.32 16.94 -18.35
C ARG A 193 13.01 18.19 -19.17
N MET A 194 12.48 18.02 -20.37
CA MET A 194 12.09 19.15 -21.23
C MET A 194 10.95 19.93 -20.60
N GLY A 195 9.89 19.24 -20.19
CA GLY A 195 8.73 19.86 -19.53
C GLY A 195 9.11 20.63 -18.26
N LEU A 196 10.01 20.10 -17.43
CA LEU A 196 10.45 20.78 -16.21
C LEU A 196 11.29 22.03 -16.51
N ARG A 197 12.08 22.05 -17.60
CA ARG A 197 12.81 23.25 -18.04
C ARG A 197 11.84 24.33 -18.52
N SER A 198 10.88 23.96 -19.37
CA SER A 198 9.85 24.87 -19.86
C SER A 198 8.97 25.41 -18.73
N ALA A 199 8.53 24.54 -17.80
CA ALA A 199 7.76 24.95 -16.64
C ALA A 199 8.51 25.92 -15.72
N ARG A 200 9.79 25.69 -15.46
CA ARG A 200 10.62 26.59 -14.66
C ARG A 200 10.82 27.94 -15.33
N ALA A 201 11.07 27.95 -16.65
CA ALA A 201 11.20 29.19 -17.42
C ALA A 201 9.88 29.98 -17.43
N ALA A 202 8.75 29.31 -17.67
CA ALA A 202 7.43 29.93 -17.64
C ALA A 202 7.07 30.47 -16.25
N LEU A 203 7.35 29.73 -15.18
CA LEU A 203 7.15 30.20 -13.80
C LEU A 203 8.03 31.41 -13.47
N LEU A 204 9.27 31.45 -13.94
CA LEU A 204 10.17 32.59 -13.74
C LEU A 204 9.65 33.83 -14.44
N VAL A 205 9.23 33.74 -15.71
CA VAL A 205 8.63 34.85 -16.46
C VAL A 205 7.34 35.31 -15.77
N THR A 206 6.50 34.39 -15.36
CA THR A 206 5.26 34.70 -14.63
C THR A 206 5.55 35.38 -13.28
N ALA A 207 6.54 34.91 -12.52
CA ALA A 207 6.93 35.50 -11.23
C ALA A 207 7.47 36.94 -11.41
N LEU A 208 8.26 37.19 -12.46
CA LEU A 208 8.72 38.55 -12.80
C LEU A 208 7.54 39.47 -13.18
N SER A 209 6.58 38.95 -13.94
CA SER A 209 5.37 39.70 -14.28
C SER A 209 4.53 40.03 -13.05
N TRP A 210 4.39 39.09 -12.11
CA TRP A 210 3.73 39.34 -10.82
C TRP A 210 4.47 40.35 -9.97
N LEU A 211 5.80 40.30 -9.94
CA LEU A 211 6.61 41.30 -9.23
C LEU A 211 6.39 42.70 -9.84
N ALA A 212 6.38 42.83 -11.17
CA ALA A 212 6.10 44.08 -11.84
C ALA A 212 4.68 44.61 -11.51
N LEU A 213 3.65 43.76 -11.51
CA LEU A 213 2.30 44.07 -11.13
C LEU A 213 2.16 44.55 -9.68
N LEU A 214 2.88 43.90 -8.76
CA LEU A 214 2.90 44.33 -7.35
C LEU A 214 3.59 45.67 -7.17
N LEU A 215 4.71 45.92 -7.87
CA LEU A 215 5.38 47.23 -7.87
C LEU A 215 4.48 48.34 -8.42
N ASP A 216 3.71 48.10 -9.49
CA ASP A 216 2.71 48.99 -10.00
C ASP A 216 1.58 49.27 -8.97
N HIS A 217 1.07 48.22 -8.35
CA HIS A 217 0.03 48.31 -7.31
C HIS A 217 0.46 49.18 -6.11
N PHE A 218 1.75 49.14 -5.74
CA PHE A 218 2.33 49.95 -4.66
C PHE A 218 2.81 51.36 -5.16
N GLY A 219 2.64 51.70 -6.43
CA GLY A 219 3.02 53.01 -6.98
C GLY A 219 4.55 53.20 -7.08
N VAL A 220 5.32 52.14 -7.16
CA VAL A 220 6.81 52.20 -7.24
C VAL A 220 7.30 52.21 -8.69
N MET A 221 6.38 52.04 -9.67
CA MET A 221 6.75 52.01 -11.09
C MET A 221 7.20 53.38 -11.59
N PRO A 222 8.17 53.45 -12.55
CA PRO A 222 8.58 54.70 -13.19
C PRO A 222 7.41 55.41 -13.87
N ALA A 223 7.40 56.73 -13.84
CA ALA A 223 6.33 57.57 -14.34
C ALA A 223 5.96 57.32 -15.83
N LEU A 224 6.94 56.92 -16.65
CA LEU A 224 6.72 56.54 -18.07
C LEU A 224 5.70 55.40 -18.24
N PHE A 225 5.58 54.49 -17.28
CA PHE A 225 4.62 53.38 -17.30
C PHE A 225 3.26 53.80 -16.66
N ALA A 226 3.26 54.84 -15.83
CA ALA A 226 2.04 55.32 -15.18
C ALA A 226 1.21 56.26 -16.09
N GLU A 227 1.85 56.97 -17.03
CA GLU A 227 1.17 57.95 -17.90
C GLU A 227 0.49 57.30 -19.10
N GLU A 228 1.06 56.20 -19.67
CA GLU A 228 0.47 55.55 -20.84
C GLU A 228 0.20 54.07 -20.57
N ARG A 229 -1.06 53.71 -20.34
CA ARG A 229 -1.50 52.33 -20.06
C ARG A 229 -1.17 51.32 -21.16
N LEU A 230 -1.21 51.72 -22.43
CA LEU A 230 -0.79 50.85 -23.54
C LEU A 230 0.66 50.46 -23.43
N LEU A 231 1.54 51.38 -23.01
CA LEU A 231 2.97 51.08 -22.81
C LEU A 231 3.18 50.17 -21.61
N SER A 232 2.36 50.29 -20.57
CA SER A 232 2.43 49.39 -19.41
C SER A 232 1.94 47.97 -19.71
N CYS A 233 1.03 47.76 -20.64
CA CYS A 233 0.50 46.46 -21.04
C CYS A 233 1.47 45.66 -21.95
N LEU A 234 2.32 46.34 -22.74
CA LEU A 234 3.20 45.73 -23.72
C LEU A 234 4.18 44.69 -23.13
N PRO A 235 4.88 44.92 -21.99
CA PRO A 235 5.73 43.93 -21.36
C PRO A 235 4.99 42.66 -20.96
N PHE A 236 3.77 42.78 -20.43
CA PHE A 236 2.93 41.65 -20.05
C PHE A 236 2.45 40.85 -21.25
N PHE A 237 2.09 41.51 -22.33
CA PHE A 237 1.72 40.89 -23.60
C PHE A 237 2.88 40.07 -24.18
N ILE A 238 4.11 40.66 -24.20
CA ILE A 238 5.30 39.95 -24.67
C ILE A 238 5.65 38.77 -23.74
N ALA A 239 5.53 38.93 -22.42
CA ALA A 239 5.77 37.90 -21.44
C ALA A 239 4.79 36.73 -21.61
N GLU A 240 3.48 37.02 -21.83
CA GLU A 240 2.50 35.97 -22.07
C GLU A 240 2.73 35.25 -23.38
N LEU A 241 3.10 35.98 -24.45
CA LEU A 241 3.49 35.34 -25.72
C LEU A 241 4.67 34.40 -25.53
N LEU A 242 5.69 34.80 -24.76
CA LEU A 242 6.83 33.94 -24.42
C LEU A 242 6.40 32.70 -23.64
N VAL A 243 5.49 32.84 -22.65
CA VAL A 243 4.94 31.70 -21.89
C VAL A 243 4.13 30.76 -22.80
N CYS A 244 3.39 31.31 -23.77
CA CYS A 244 2.67 30.52 -24.79
C CYS A 244 3.64 29.74 -25.67
N VAL A 245 4.77 30.33 -26.09
CA VAL A 245 5.81 29.62 -26.87
C VAL A 245 6.46 28.51 -26.04
N LEU A 246 6.75 28.76 -24.77
CA LEU A 246 7.26 27.72 -23.85
C LEU A 246 6.22 26.62 -23.59
N GLY A 247 4.93 26.97 -23.64
CA GLY A 247 3.78 26.10 -23.47
C GLY A 247 3.26 25.45 -24.76
N ARG A 248 4.00 25.52 -25.86
CA ARG A 248 3.55 24.99 -27.17
C ARG A 248 2.97 23.57 -27.07
N ASP A 249 3.62 22.70 -26.29
CA ASP A 249 3.19 21.30 -26.12
C ASP A 249 1.85 21.18 -25.39
N VAL A 250 1.48 22.15 -24.55
CA VAL A 250 0.18 22.23 -23.90
C VAL A 250 -0.90 22.60 -24.94
N PHE A 251 -0.61 23.54 -25.84
CA PHE A 251 -1.55 23.89 -26.92
C PHE A 251 -1.78 22.72 -27.89
N VAL A 252 -0.72 22.01 -28.27
CA VAL A 252 -0.82 20.84 -29.15
C VAL A 252 -1.70 19.77 -28.50
N TYR A 253 -1.40 19.43 -27.27
CA TYR A 253 -2.19 18.45 -26.52
C TYR A 253 -3.65 18.90 -26.34
N ALA A 254 -3.89 20.15 -26.00
CA ALA A 254 -5.24 20.71 -25.88
C ALA A 254 -6.02 20.58 -27.18
N PHE A 255 -5.38 20.82 -28.34
CA PHE A 255 -5.99 20.67 -29.64
C PHE A 255 -6.27 19.22 -30.01
N GLU A 256 -5.36 18.29 -29.67
CA GLU A 256 -5.55 16.86 -29.87
C GLU A 256 -6.74 16.33 -29.04
N GLN A 257 -6.83 16.73 -27.78
CA GLN A 257 -7.94 16.37 -26.91
C GLN A 257 -9.27 16.97 -27.37
N LEU A 258 -9.27 18.22 -27.83
CA LEU A 258 -10.46 18.84 -28.41
C LEU A 258 -10.93 18.08 -29.67
N ARG A 259 -9.98 17.60 -30.50
CA ARG A 259 -10.28 16.78 -31.67
C ARG A 259 -10.87 15.41 -31.26
N ALA A 260 -10.44 14.87 -30.14
CA ALA A 260 -11.02 13.68 -29.51
C ALA A 260 -12.35 13.95 -28.77
N ARG A 261 -12.86 15.20 -28.83
CA ARG A 261 -14.09 15.69 -28.16
C ARG A 261 -14.01 15.69 -26.63
N THR A 262 -12.81 15.74 -26.08
CA THR A 262 -12.58 15.88 -24.64
C THR A 262 -12.13 17.31 -24.33
N VAL A 263 -12.72 17.92 -23.30
CA VAL A 263 -12.33 19.25 -22.81
C VAL A 263 -11.48 19.07 -21.58
N THR A 264 -10.25 19.55 -21.67
CA THR A 264 -9.26 19.41 -20.61
C THR A 264 -8.85 20.77 -20.05
N TYR A 265 -8.17 20.76 -18.90
CA TYR A 265 -7.63 21.95 -18.28
C TYR A 265 -6.62 22.68 -19.19
N GLU A 266 -5.85 21.93 -19.97
CA GLU A 266 -4.92 22.47 -20.95
C GLU A 266 -5.64 23.32 -22.01
N LEU A 267 -6.82 22.88 -22.44
CA LEU A 267 -7.65 23.66 -23.35
C LEU A 267 -8.13 24.95 -22.70
N LEU A 268 -8.59 24.87 -21.44
CA LEU A 268 -9.04 26.06 -20.70
C LEU A 268 -7.92 27.08 -20.52
N SER A 269 -6.72 26.62 -20.12
CA SER A 269 -5.53 27.48 -19.96
C SER A 269 -5.07 28.08 -21.30
N SER A 270 -5.09 27.29 -22.38
CA SER A 270 -4.75 27.74 -23.72
C SER A 270 -5.73 28.80 -24.25
N LEU A 271 -7.03 28.57 -24.01
CA LEU A 271 -8.07 29.50 -24.39
C LEU A 271 -8.01 30.81 -23.57
N ALA A 272 -7.74 30.71 -22.25
CA ALA A 272 -7.56 31.88 -21.41
C ALA A 272 -6.41 32.77 -21.92
N CYS A 273 -5.25 32.18 -22.25
CA CYS A 273 -4.14 32.91 -22.84
C CYS A 273 -4.48 33.51 -24.22
N ALA A 274 -5.17 32.75 -25.08
CA ALA A 274 -5.56 33.25 -26.39
C ALA A 274 -6.52 34.44 -26.30
N VAL A 275 -7.49 34.41 -25.39
CA VAL A 275 -8.48 35.50 -25.20
C VAL A 275 -7.82 36.69 -24.55
N THR A 276 -6.95 36.55 -23.57
CA THR A 276 -6.23 37.70 -22.95
C THR A 276 -5.29 38.41 -23.95
N LEU A 277 -4.58 37.62 -24.76
CA LEU A 277 -3.75 38.17 -25.84
C LEU A 277 -4.60 38.90 -26.91
N ALA A 278 -5.75 38.31 -27.32
CA ALA A 278 -6.65 38.93 -28.27
C ALA A 278 -7.29 40.21 -27.71
N ASP A 279 -7.64 40.24 -26.42
CA ASP A 279 -8.18 41.40 -25.73
C ASP A 279 -7.21 42.58 -25.75
N THR A 280 -5.93 42.32 -25.38
CA THR A 280 -4.89 43.37 -25.43
C THR A 280 -4.49 43.76 -26.85
N ALA A 281 -4.49 42.81 -27.79
CA ALA A 281 -4.30 43.18 -29.20
C ALA A 281 -5.36 44.13 -29.70
N LEU A 282 -6.62 43.98 -29.26
CA LEU A 282 -7.70 44.90 -29.59
C LEU A 282 -7.50 46.32 -28.97
N ASP A 283 -6.88 46.40 -27.77
CA ASP A 283 -6.55 47.66 -27.11
C ASP A 283 -5.54 48.50 -27.90
N PHE A 284 -4.61 47.86 -28.63
CA PHE A 284 -3.68 48.55 -29.52
C PHE A 284 -4.40 49.25 -30.71
N PHE A 285 -5.53 48.68 -31.18
CA PHE A 285 -6.35 49.28 -32.24
C PHE A 285 -7.37 50.27 -31.73
N LEU A 286 -7.80 50.16 -30.47
CA LEU A 286 -8.82 50.94 -29.82
C LEU A 286 -8.35 51.51 -28.48
N PRO A 287 -7.43 52.50 -28.45
CA PRO A 287 -6.78 52.98 -27.23
C PRO A 287 -7.74 53.51 -26.15
N ALA A 288 -8.89 54.03 -26.54
CA ALA A 288 -9.91 54.54 -25.61
C ALA A 288 -10.46 53.43 -24.67
N ARG A 289 -10.38 52.15 -25.10
CA ARG A 289 -10.83 51.00 -24.35
C ARG A 289 -9.82 50.63 -23.24
N ALA A 290 -8.54 50.80 -23.49
CA ALA A 290 -7.45 50.48 -22.52
C ALA A 290 -7.57 51.31 -21.21
N ALA A 291 -8.30 52.44 -21.23
CA ALA A 291 -8.53 53.24 -20.03
C ALA A 291 -9.38 52.55 -18.96
N PHE A 292 -10.22 51.61 -19.35
CA PHE A 292 -11.24 51.00 -18.48
C PHE A 292 -10.90 49.52 -18.07
N ALA A 293 -10.10 48.82 -18.86
CA ALA A 293 -9.87 47.40 -18.69
C ALA A 293 -8.39 47.08 -18.33
N VAL A 294 -8.15 46.44 -17.20
CA VAL A 294 -6.82 45.94 -16.84
C VAL A 294 -6.72 44.52 -17.33
N PRO A 295 -5.74 44.17 -18.20
CA PRO A 295 -5.59 42.84 -18.75
C PRO A 295 -5.19 41.81 -17.68
N PHE A 296 -5.67 40.57 -17.83
CA PHE A 296 -5.39 39.47 -16.91
C PHE A 296 -4.21 38.57 -17.33
N HIS A 297 -3.25 39.11 -18.08
CA HIS A 297 -2.07 38.39 -18.56
C HIS A 297 -1.36 37.56 -17.49
N ALA A 298 -1.07 38.17 -16.32
CA ALA A 298 -0.34 37.52 -15.27
C ALA A 298 -1.08 36.30 -14.68
N VAL A 299 -2.43 36.36 -14.64
CA VAL A 299 -3.27 35.25 -14.17
C VAL A 299 -3.29 34.12 -15.22
N ALA A 300 -3.44 34.44 -16.49
CA ALA A 300 -3.45 33.49 -17.59
C ALA A 300 -2.08 32.78 -17.69
N MET A 301 -0.97 33.54 -17.62
CA MET A 301 0.38 32.98 -17.58
C MET A 301 0.59 32.02 -16.40
N LEU A 302 0.04 32.32 -15.23
CA LEU A 302 0.14 31.45 -14.06
C LEU A 302 -0.60 30.14 -14.28
N GLY A 303 -1.81 30.19 -14.85
CA GLY A 303 -2.57 29.00 -15.22
C GLY A 303 -1.80 28.11 -16.20
N MET A 304 -1.23 28.70 -17.28
CA MET A 304 -0.40 27.99 -18.25
C MET A 304 0.86 27.38 -17.58
N SER A 305 1.50 28.13 -16.69
CA SER A 305 2.68 27.65 -15.97
C SER A 305 2.36 26.49 -15.04
N CYS A 306 1.20 26.49 -14.39
CA CYS A 306 0.70 25.37 -13.59
C CYS A 306 0.38 24.14 -14.46
N ALA A 307 -0.19 24.32 -15.66
CA ALA A 307 -0.41 23.23 -16.61
C ALA A 307 0.92 22.58 -17.04
N LEU A 308 1.91 23.38 -17.39
CA LEU A 308 3.26 22.89 -17.71
C LEU A 308 3.90 22.14 -16.54
N LEU A 309 3.79 22.68 -15.33
CA LEU A 309 4.32 22.03 -14.12
C LEU A 309 3.62 20.70 -13.84
N GLY A 310 2.29 20.67 -13.96
CA GLY A 310 1.49 19.46 -13.77
C GLY A 310 1.93 18.33 -14.69
N ARG A 311 2.05 18.61 -16.00
CA ARG A 311 2.53 17.66 -17.00
C ARG A 311 3.97 17.18 -16.72
N ALA A 312 4.87 18.10 -16.40
CA ALA A 312 6.25 17.75 -16.06
C ALA A 312 6.36 16.85 -14.82
N LEU A 313 5.52 17.08 -13.81
CA LEU A 313 5.45 16.23 -12.62
C LEU A 313 4.87 14.86 -12.95
N LEU A 314 3.84 14.80 -13.79
CA LEU A 314 3.23 13.55 -14.24
C LEU A 314 4.24 12.69 -15.02
N PHE A 315 4.89 13.25 -16.02
CA PHE A 315 5.94 12.55 -16.78
C PHE A 315 7.09 12.09 -15.87
N GLY A 316 7.47 12.93 -14.90
CA GLY A 316 8.45 12.54 -13.91
C GLY A 316 8.00 11.38 -13.02
N ALA A 317 6.71 11.31 -12.66
CA ALA A 317 6.16 10.20 -11.90
C ALA A 317 6.12 8.91 -12.73
N MET A 318 5.68 9.00 -13.99
CA MET A 318 5.68 7.88 -14.94
C MET A 318 7.10 7.36 -15.19
N TYR A 319 8.08 8.25 -15.36
CA TYR A 319 9.48 7.85 -15.42
C TYR A 319 9.91 7.05 -14.19
N ASP A 320 9.59 7.50 -12.99
CA ASP A 320 9.97 6.78 -11.77
C ASP A 320 9.28 5.40 -11.70
N THR A 321 8.01 5.30 -12.11
CA THR A 321 7.24 4.04 -12.16
C THR A 321 7.86 3.06 -13.17
N PHE A 322 8.04 3.48 -14.42
CA PHE A 322 8.56 2.60 -15.47
C PHE A 322 10.04 2.27 -15.32
N ARG A 323 10.83 3.17 -14.72
CA ARG A 323 12.21 2.86 -14.36
C ARG A 323 12.32 1.69 -13.38
N VAL A 324 11.39 1.55 -12.46
CA VAL A 324 11.34 0.38 -11.55
C VAL A 324 10.84 -0.83 -12.31
N ALA A 325 9.78 -0.68 -13.11
CA ALA A 325 9.22 -1.79 -13.91
C ALA A 325 10.22 -2.37 -14.93
N ALA A 326 11.18 -1.56 -15.40
CA ALA A 326 12.20 -1.96 -16.38
C ALA A 326 13.42 -2.69 -15.76
N VAL A 327 13.46 -2.92 -14.44
CA VAL A 327 14.61 -3.60 -13.78
C VAL A 327 14.70 -5.07 -14.19
N GLY A 328 13.57 -5.70 -14.51
CA GLY A 328 13.48 -7.12 -14.86
C GLY A 328 12.15 -7.71 -14.43
N GLU A 329 12.09 -9.02 -14.26
CA GLU A 329 10.90 -9.67 -13.70
C GLU A 329 10.74 -9.31 -12.22
N PRO A 330 9.55 -8.94 -11.77
CA PRO A 330 9.28 -8.61 -10.38
C PRO A 330 9.28 -9.87 -9.50
N ASP A 331 9.79 -9.77 -8.28
CA ASP A 331 9.71 -10.84 -7.30
C ASP A 331 8.25 -11.21 -6.97
N TYR A 332 7.40 -10.16 -6.89
CA TYR A 332 5.98 -10.31 -6.59
C TYR A 332 5.13 -9.25 -7.31
N LEU A 333 3.89 -9.64 -7.57
CA LEU A 333 2.81 -8.78 -8.02
C LEU A 333 1.88 -8.46 -6.84
N VAL A 334 1.27 -7.29 -6.85
CA VAL A 334 0.14 -6.99 -5.96
C VAL A 334 -1.13 -7.00 -6.79
N THR A 335 -2.00 -7.96 -6.50
CA THR A 335 -3.30 -8.15 -7.14
C THR A 335 -4.43 -7.90 -6.13
N VAL A 336 -5.67 -7.82 -6.59
CA VAL A 336 -6.85 -7.70 -5.72
C VAL A 336 -7.70 -8.95 -5.86
N THR A 337 -7.99 -9.58 -4.74
CA THR A 337 -8.86 -10.75 -4.62
C THR A 337 -10.06 -10.41 -3.75
N ALA A 338 -11.05 -11.31 -3.65
CA ALA A 338 -12.22 -11.13 -2.80
C ALA A 338 -11.85 -10.84 -1.31
N GLY A 339 -10.74 -11.40 -0.83
CA GLY A 339 -10.24 -11.19 0.55
C GLY A 339 -9.42 -9.93 0.75
N GLY A 340 -9.02 -9.22 -0.30
CA GLY A 340 -8.19 -8.04 -0.19
C GLY A 340 -7.06 -7.94 -1.21
N ALA A 341 -6.14 -7.01 -1.01
CA ALA A 341 -4.90 -6.96 -1.76
C ALA A 341 -4.03 -8.16 -1.39
N ALA A 342 -3.50 -8.86 -2.39
CA ALA A 342 -2.68 -10.06 -2.22
C ALA A 342 -1.33 -9.88 -2.92
N LYS A 343 -0.26 -10.36 -2.27
CA LYS A 343 1.07 -10.46 -2.87
C LYS A 343 1.21 -11.83 -3.53
N ARG A 344 1.41 -11.84 -4.85
CA ARG A 344 1.44 -13.06 -5.67
C ARG A 344 2.63 -13.08 -6.60
N ARG A 345 2.95 -14.25 -7.18
CA ARG A 345 3.92 -14.40 -8.25
C ARG A 345 3.18 -14.43 -9.59
N GLY A 346 3.81 -13.98 -10.66
CA GLY A 346 3.23 -13.97 -11.99
C GLY A 346 3.93 -13.01 -12.93
N SER A 347 3.38 -12.84 -14.12
CA SER A 347 3.89 -11.95 -15.15
C SER A 347 3.45 -10.50 -14.92
N ALA A 348 4.32 -9.55 -15.25
CA ALA A 348 4.01 -8.12 -15.22
C ALA A 348 3.09 -7.64 -16.36
N GLN A 349 2.55 -8.56 -17.18
CA GLN A 349 1.65 -8.23 -18.30
C GLN A 349 0.43 -7.42 -17.83
N GLY A 350 0.07 -6.39 -18.59
CA GLY A 350 -1.04 -5.50 -18.28
C GLY A 350 -0.66 -4.32 -17.36
N PHE A 351 0.50 -4.35 -16.72
CA PHE A 351 0.93 -3.29 -15.82
C PHE A 351 1.11 -1.94 -16.53
N SER A 352 1.80 -1.93 -17.67
CA SER A 352 2.08 -0.70 -18.41
C SER A 352 0.80 -0.04 -18.92
N ARG A 353 -0.15 -0.82 -19.42
CA ARG A 353 -1.47 -0.33 -19.86
C ARG A 353 -2.27 0.23 -18.67
N CYS A 354 -2.29 -0.48 -17.56
CA CYS A 354 -2.99 -0.03 -16.35
C CYS A 354 -2.40 1.28 -15.81
N ALA A 355 -1.07 1.42 -15.82
CA ALA A 355 -0.38 2.60 -15.34
C ALA A 355 -0.64 3.88 -16.17
N GLN A 356 -0.92 3.72 -17.47
CA GLN A 356 -1.17 4.82 -18.41
C GLN A 356 -2.64 5.24 -18.49
N ARG A 357 -3.57 4.54 -17.83
CA ARG A 357 -4.99 4.91 -17.81
C ARG A 357 -5.25 6.23 -17.08
N GLU A 358 -6.38 6.86 -17.43
CA GLU A 358 -6.80 8.13 -16.87
C GLU A 358 -7.05 8.06 -15.35
N ASP A 359 -6.85 9.19 -14.69
CA ASP A 359 -7.15 9.37 -13.28
C ASP A 359 -8.56 9.96 -13.06
N ALA A 360 -9.05 9.94 -11.83
CA ALA A 360 -10.36 10.49 -11.51
C ALA A 360 -10.48 11.99 -11.78
N ALA A 361 -9.38 12.75 -11.62
CA ALA A 361 -9.43 14.19 -11.90
C ALA A 361 -9.63 14.45 -13.39
N SER A 362 -8.95 13.70 -14.26
CA SER A 362 -9.11 13.76 -15.72
C SER A 362 -10.51 13.37 -16.16
N HIS A 363 -11.09 12.34 -15.55
CA HIS A 363 -12.48 11.95 -15.82
C HIS A 363 -13.48 13.04 -15.42
N TRP A 364 -13.38 13.59 -14.20
CA TRP A 364 -14.31 14.62 -13.72
C TRP A 364 -14.20 15.91 -14.53
N GLN A 365 -12.99 16.29 -14.99
CA GLN A 365 -12.81 17.47 -15.85
C GLN A 365 -13.52 17.29 -17.19
N SER A 366 -13.45 16.13 -17.83
CA SER A 366 -14.09 15.89 -19.14
C SER A 366 -15.60 16.09 -19.11
N VAL A 367 -16.24 15.92 -17.95
CA VAL A 367 -17.67 16.15 -17.74
C VAL A 367 -18.00 17.61 -17.38
N LEU A 368 -17.26 18.17 -16.41
CA LEU A 368 -17.60 19.49 -15.84
C LEU A 368 -17.02 20.68 -16.63
N LEU A 369 -15.82 20.55 -17.20
CA LEU A 369 -15.20 21.67 -17.92
C LEU A 369 -15.96 22.12 -19.17
N PRO A 370 -16.58 21.25 -19.99
CA PRO A 370 -17.43 21.72 -21.09
C PRO A 370 -18.59 22.60 -20.63
N VAL A 371 -19.20 22.22 -19.50
CA VAL A 371 -20.32 23.00 -18.91
C VAL A 371 -19.82 24.34 -18.41
N LEU A 372 -18.72 24.40 -17.69
CA LEU A 372 -18.12 25.62 -17.18
C LEU A 372 -17.64 26.54 -18.32
N LEU A 373 -17.07 25.98 -19.37
CA LEU A 373 -16.65 26.73 -20.55
C LEU A 373 -17.84 27.36 -21.28
N ALA A 374 -18.89 26.58 -21.53
CA ALA A 374 -20.12 27.09 -22.13
C ALA A 374 -20.77 28.15 -21.25
N ALA A 375 -20.85 27.92 -19.94
CA ALA A 375 -21.37 28.90 -18.98
C ALA A 375 -20.57 30.20 -18.99
N SER A 376 -19.23 30.12 -19.06
CA SER A 376 -18.37 31.32 -19.12
C SER A 376 -18.69 32.20 -20.34
N LEU A 377 -18.89 31.57 -21.49
CA LEU A 377 -19.25 32.28 -22.71
C LEU A 377 -20.64 32.96 -22.58
N VAL A 378 -21.62 32.21 -22.09
CA VAL A 378 -22.99 32.75 -21.85
C VAL A 378 -22.96 33.91 -20.85
N PHE A 379 -22.24 33.78 -19.77
CA PHE A 379 -22.08 34.81 -18.73
C PHE A 379 -21.38 36.06 -19.27
N ALA A 380 -20.35 35.89 -20.11
CA ALA A 380 -19.69 37.02 -20.77
C ALA A 380 -20.65 37.77 -21.69
N VAL A 381 -21.45 37.06 -22.49
CA VAL A 381 -22.46 37.68 -23.36
C VAL A 381 -23.50 38.40 -22.53
N LEU A 382 -24.05 37.79 -21.48
CA LEU A 382 -25.08 38.41 -20.62
C LEU A 382 -24.54 39.64 -19.90
N SER A 383 -23.33 39.62 -19.38
CA SER A 383 -22.71 40.79 -18.73
C SER A 383 -22.52 41.95 -19.72
N THR A 384 -22.04 41.63 -20.93
CA THR A 384 -21.81 42.62 -22.00
C THR A 384 -23.12 43.25 -22.49
N LEU A 385 -24.15 42.44 -22.75
CA LEU A 385 -25.47 42.92 -23.18
C LEU A 385 -26.15 43.78 -22.11
N ARG A 386 -26.07 43.38 -20.84
CA ARG A 386 -26.67 44.12 -19.72
C ARG A 386 -26.08 45.52 -19.56
N ARG A 387 -24.78 45.65 -19.81
CA ARG A 387 -24.05 46.92 -19.68
C ARG A 387 -24.09 47.76 -20.95
N GLY A 388 -24.38 47.16 -22.10
CA GLY A 388 -24.33 47.85 -23.41
C GLY A 388 -22.90 48.13 -23.89
N GLU A 389 -21.88 47.57 -23.24
CA GLU A 389 -20.45 47.79 -23.51
C GLU A 389 -19.88 46.70 -24.38
N GLN A 390 -20.31 46.59 -25.64
CA GLN A 390 -19.94 45.50 -26.55
C GLN A 390 -18.44 45.36 -26.74
N LEU A 391 -17.68 46.43 -26.63
CA LEU A 391 -16.24 46.45 -26.77
C LEU A 391 -15.51 45.71 -25.61
N LEU A 392 -16.18 45.51 -24.46
CA LEU A 392 -15.60 44.78 -23.30
C LEU A 392 -15.91 43.29 -23.29
N PHE A 393 -16.49 42.73 -24.36
CA PHE A 393 -16.85 41.33 -24.43
C PHE A 393 -15.64 40.41 -24.20
N LEU A 394 -14.52 40.63 -24.90
CA LEU A 394 -13.31 39.83 -24.76
C LEU A 394 -12.72 39.91 -23.35
N TRP A 395 -12.73 41.11 -22.76
CA TRP A 395 -12.28 41.32 -21.39
C TRP A 395 -13.15 40.55 -20.38
N ASN A 396 -14.49 40.69 -20.48
CA ASN A 396 -15.41 39.94 -19.62
C ASN A 396 -15.19 38.43 -19.74
N TRP A 397 -15.01 37.93 -20.96
CA TRP A 397 -14.76 36.51 -21.19
C TRP A 397 -13.40 36.09 -20.68
N GLY A 398 -12.34 36.87 -20.86
CA GLY A 398 -11.00 36.64 -20.31
C GLY A 398 -10.98 36.55 -18.77
N VAL A 399 -11.71 37.46 -18.10
CA VAL A 399 -11.89 37.44 -16.64
C VAL A 399 -12.59 36.15 -16.19
N LEU A 400 -13.65 35.74 -16.87
CA LEU A 400 -14.37 34.50 -16.55
C LEU A 400 -13.52 33.30 -16.79
N LEU A 401 -12.80 33.19 -17.91
CA LEU A 401 -11.91 32.10 -18.23
C LEU A 401 -10.76 31.99 -17.21
N THR A 402 -10.13 33.09 -16.85
CA THR A 402 -9.04 33.09 -15.87
C THR A 402 -9.55 32.77 -14.47
N SER A 403 -10.78 33.17 -14.11
CA SER A 403 -11.37 32.84 -12.79
C SER A 403 -11.71 31.36 -12.62
N ILE A 404 -12.16 30.68 -13.68
CA ILE A 404 -12.47 29.26 -13.72
C ILE A 404 -11.18 28.43 -13.72
N ASN A 405 -10.09 28.99 -14.21
CA ASN A 405 -8.81 28.32 -14.39
C ASN A 405 -8.10 28.08 -13.06
N MET A 406 -8.56 27.11 -12.26
CA MET A 406 -8.00 26.80 -10.94
C MET A 406 -6.59 26.26 -11.02
N LEU A 407 -5.66 26.94 -10.39
CA LEU A 407 -4.21 26.62 -10.40
C LEU A 407 -3.87 25.23 -9.84
N ALA A 408 -4.71 24.71 -8.95
CA ALA A 408 -4.51 23.40 -8.34
C ALA A 408 -4.82 22.25 -9.28
N PHE A 409 -5.71 22.45 -10.26
CA PHE A 409 -6.29 21.35 -11.02
C PHE A 409 -5.25 20.46 -11.73
N PRO A 410 -4.26 21.00 -12.50
CA PRO A 410 -3.24 20.19 -13.15
C PRO A 410 -2.28 19.52 -12.17
N LEU A 411 -2.30 19.92 -10.89
CA LEU A 411 -1.47 19.39 -9.83
C LEU A 411 -2.19 18.35 -8.95
N CYS A 412 -3.52 18.20 -9.09
CA CYS A 412 -4.33 17.33 -8.24
C CYS A 412 -3.85 15.87 -8.24
N TYR A 413 -3.47 15.34 -9.40
CA TYR A 413 -2.96 13.97 -9.54
C TYR A 413 -1.43 13.94 -9.60
N SER A 414 -0.83 14.80 -10.41
CA SER A 414 0.59 14.77 -10.71
C SER A 414 1.48 14.99 -9.47
N LEU A 415 1.07 15.87 -8.54
CA LEU A 415 1.83 16.21 -7.35
C LEU A 415 1.89 15.04 -6.34
N PRO A 416 0.74 14.48 -5.85
CA PRO A 416 0.77 13.35 -4.92
C PRO A 416 1.39 12.10 -5.56
N LEU A 417 1.12 11.82 -6.83
CA LEU A 417 1.74 10.70 -7.54
C LEU A 417 3.27 10.84 -7.57
N ARG A 418 3.78 12.02 -7.95
CA ARG A 418 5.22 12.29 -8.01
C ARG A 418 5.93 12.12 -6.67
N ARG A 419 5.27 12.47 -5.58
CA ARG A 419 5.81 12.28 -4.23
C ARG A 419 5.85 10.82 -3.84
N LEU A 420 4.77 10.09 -4.09
CA LEU A 420 4.67 8.67 -3.77
C LEU A 420 5.60 7.81 -4.62
N THR A 421 5.69 8.06 -5.94
CA THR A 421 6.59 7.29 -6.81
C THR A 421 8.05 7.43 -6.41
N LYS A 422 8.49 8.63 -5.97
CA LYS A 422 9.84 8.82 -5.41
C LYS A 422 10.09 7.96 -4.17
N ARG A 423 9.07 7.71 -3.36
CA ARG A 423 9.16 6.86 -2.19
C ARG A 423 9.16 5.38 -2.61
N PHE A 424 8.26 4.99 -3.51
CA PHE A 424 8.17 3.63 -4.05
C PHE A 424 9.47 3.16 -4.74
N VAL A 425 10.14 4.05 -5.47
CA VAL A 425 11.47 3.75 -6.04
C VAL A 425 12.47 3.33 -4.96
N LYS A 426 12.43 3.95 -3.77
CA LYS A 426 13.35 3.60 -2.68
C LYS A 426 13.06 2.23 -2.08
N SER A 427 11.79 1.84 -2.02
CA SER A 427 11.38 0.50 -1.57
C SER A 427 11.44 -0.56 -2.67
N GLY A 428 11.78 -0.17 -3.91
CA GLY A 428 11.83 -1.10 -5.05
C GLY A 428 10.44 -1.55 -5.46
N SER A 429 9.46 -0.65 -5.47
CA SER A 429 8.08 -0.94 -5.85
C SER A 429 7.57 0.02 -6.90
N ALA A 430 6.63 -0.43 -7.74
CA ALA A 430 5.97 0.36 -8.76
C ALA A 430 4.45 0.19 -8.65
N LEU A 431 3.70 1.29 -8.77
CA LEU A 431 2.24 1.32 -8.70
C LEU A 431 1.67 1.57 -10.10
N ALA A 432 0.65 0.81 -10.50
CA ALA A 432 -0.03 0.98 -11.78
C ALA A 432 -0.99 2.20 -11.78
N GLY A 433 -0.43 3.39 -11.64
CA GLY A 433 -1.12 4.65 -11.74
C GLY A 433 -2.30 4.83 -10.78
N TYR A 434 -3.30 5.62 -11.21
CA TYR A 434 -4.49 5.87 -10.40
C TYR A 434 -5.40 4.65 -10.31
N VAL A 435 -5.58 3.93 -11.43
CA VAL A 435 -6.48 2.76 -11.49
C VAL A 435 -6.00 1.68 -10.54
N GLY A 436 -4.69 1.34 -10.56
CA GLY A 436 -4.10 0.41 -9.61
C GLY A 436 -4.30 0.85 -8.15
N ALA A 437 -4.10 2.16 -7.88
CA ALA A 437 -4.32 2.71 -6.54
C ALA A 437 -5.78 2.61 -6.09
N ASP A 438 -6.75 2.90 -6.97
CA ASP A 438 -8.17 2.87 -6.60
C ASP A 438 -8.65 1.43 -6.37
N ARG A 439 -8.21 0.46 -7.16
CA ARG A 439 -8.49 -0.96 -6.95
C ARG A 439 -7.94 -1.44 -5.61
N LEU A 440 -6.66 -1.16 -5.31
CA LEU A 440 -6.04 -1.53 -4.04
C LEU A 440 -6.71 -0.86 -2.83
N ARG A 441 -7.17 0.40 -2.97
CA ARG A 441 -7.89 1.10 -1.90
C ARG A 441 -9.25 0.51 -1.59
N ARG A 442 -9.98 0.01 -2.60
CA ARG A 442 -11.36 -0.49 -2.43
C ARG A 442 -11.40 -1.69 -1.49
N SER A 443 -10.46 -2.60 -1.58
CA SER A 443 -10.39 -3.78 -0.72
C SER A 443 -10.23 -3.44 0.77
N ASN A 444 -9.52 -2.35 1.09
CA ASN A 444 -9.21 -1.89 2.45
C ASN A 444 -8.62 -2.98 3.37
N CYS A 445 -8.27 -4.13 2.82
CA CYS A 445 -7.67 -5.29 3.46
C CYS A 445 -6.38 -5.66 2.74
N VAL A 446 -5.43 -6.23 3.48
CA VAL A 446 -4.13 -6.69 2.98
C VAL A 446 -3.91 -8.12 3.47
N ILE A 447 -3.69 -9.04 2.54
CA ILE A 447 -3.45 -10.45 2.85
C ILE A 447 -1.98 -10.63 3.18
N LEU A 448 -1.69 -11.17 4.36
CA LEU A 448 -0.35 -11.40 4.87
C LEU A 448 -0.07 -12.89 5.02
N THR A 449 1.06 -13.33 4.49
CA THR A 449 1.55 -14.70 4.60
C THR A 449 2.58 -14.82 5.71
N ASP A 450 2.98 -16.06 6.03
CA ASP A 450 4.02 -16.35 7.04
C ASP A 450 5.30 -15.54 6.82
N THR A 451 5.80 -15.51 5.57
CA THR A 451 7.04 -14.85 5.20
C THR A 451 6.95 -13.32 5.21
N ASP A 452 5.73 -12.76 5.11
CA ASP A 452 5.53 -11.32 5.27
C ASP A 452 5.67 -10.89 6.72
N LEU A 453 5.18 -11.70 7.65
CA LEU A 453 5.21 -11.44 9.08
C LEU A 453 6.54 -11.81 9.73
N PHE A 454 7.08 -12.95 9.32
CA PHE A 454 8.35 -13.44 9.80
C PHE A 454 9.27 -13.80 8.62
N PRO A 455 9.97 -12.80 8.06
CA PRO A 455 10.86 -13.03 6.94
C PRO A 455 12.03 -13.95 7.30
N PRO A 456 12.72 -14.51 6.29
CA PRO A 456 13.86 -15.39 6.51
C PRO A 456 14.88 -14.81 7.49
N GLY A 457 15.37 -15.65 8.42
CA GLY A 457 16.30 -15.23 9.48
C GLY A 457 15.64 -14.70 10.75
N THR A 458 14.32 -14.47 10.77
CA THR A 458 13.59 -14.08 11.99
C THR A 458 12.98 -15.26 12.74
N VAL A 459 12.95 -16.42 12.11
CA VAL A 459 12.52 -17.69 12.71
C VAL A 459 13.76 -18.54 12.94
N SER A 460 13.98 -18.98 14.17
CA SER A 460 15.14 -19.79 14.56
C SER A 460 14.73 -20.94 15.46
N LEU A 461 15.49 -22.04 15.41
CA LEU A 461 15.36 -23.15 16.35
C LEU A 461 16.02 -22.74 17.68
N ASN A 462 15.26 -22.80 18.76
CA ASN A 462 15.76 -22.53 20.11
C ASN A 462 16.12 -23.82 20.91
N GLY A 463 15.64 -24.96 20.40
CA GLY A 463 15.94 -26.28 20.99
C GLY A 463 15.23 -27.39 20.25
N LEU A 464 15.77 -28.59 20.33
CA LEU A 464 15.24 -29.84 19.77
C LEU A 464 15.27 -30.93 20.83
N LYS A 465 14.14 -31.62 21.04
CA LYS A 465 14.05 -32.80 21.88
C LYS A 465 13.50 -33.96 21.08
N ILE A 466 14.23 -35.04 21.02
CA ILE A 466 13.85 -36.25 20.28
C ILE A 466 13.56 -37.38 21.32
N TYR A 467 12.56 -38.18 21.04
CA TYR A 467 12.10 -39.27 21.85
C TYR A 467 12.23 -40.59 21.09
N GLY A 468 13.26 -41.39 21.41
CA GLY A 468 13.38 -42.78 20.97
C GLY A 468 13.65 -43.05 19.49
N GLU A 469 13.79 -42.03 18.66
CA GLU A 469 14.02 -42.13 17.22
C GLU A 469 15.38 -41.53 16.82
N GLU A 470 15.85 -41.87 15.63
CA GLU A 470 17.10 -41.33 15.05
C GLU A 470 16.93 -39.90 14.57
N SER A 471 17.90 -39.00 14.84
CA SER A 471 17.86 -37.59 14.47
C SER A 471 17.61 -37.37 12.99
N GLY A 472 18.23 -38.16 12.13
CA GLY A 472 18.11 -38.10 10.68
C GLY A 472 16.65 -38.32 10.22
N LYS A 473 15.97 -39.38 10.72
CA LYS A 473 14.56 -39.67 10.43
C LYS A 473 13.63 -38.50 10.88
N VAL A 474 13.83 -38.04 12.11
CA VAL A 474 13.03 -36.97 12.72
C VAL A 474 13.13 -35.68 11.91
N ILE A 475 14.35 -35.29 11.53
CA ILE A 475 14.58 -34.06 10.77
C ILE A 475 14.05 -34.18 9.33
N SER A 476 14.25 -35.33 8.66
CA SER A 476 13.70 -35.59 7.32
C SER A 476 12.17 -35.53 7.30
N TYR A 477 11.51 -36.15 8.29
CA TYR A 477 10.05 -36.15 8.38
C TYR A 477 9.52 -34.74 8.67
N ALA A 478 10.10 -34.03 9.63
CA ALA A 478 9.70 -32.64 9.95
C ALA A 478 9.93 -31.69 8.78
N ALA A 479 11.07 -31.81 8.09
CA ALA A 479 11.38 -31.02 6.91
C ALA A 479 10.39 -31.29 5.76
N THR A 480 10.08 -32.58 5.52
CA THR A 480 9.10 -32.98 4.51
C THR A 480 7.72 -32.38 4.77
N MET A 481 7.25 -32.49 6.01
CA MET A 481 5.94 -31.92 6.39
C MET A 481 5.92 -30.38 6.32
N ALA A 482 6.97 -29.71 6.79
CA ALA A 482 7.09 -28.25 6.72
C ALA A 482 7.17 -27.77 5.27
N HIS A 483 7.93 -28.46 4.42
CA HIS A 483 8.07 -28.14 3.01
C HIS A 483 6.74 -28.34 2.25
N ALA A 484 6.09 -29.46 2.44
CA ALA A 484 4.81 -29.78 1.80
C ALA A 484 3.68 -28.83 2.23
N SER A 485 3.65 -28.42 3.49
CA SER A 485 2.68 -27.42 3.96
C SER A 485 2.96 -26.01 3.41
N GLN A 486 4.15 -25.77 2.84
CA GLN A 486 4.61 -24.46 2.40
C GLN A 486 4.51 -23.39 3.49
N SER A 487 4.67 -23.77 4.75
CA SER A 487 4.66 -22.85 5.88
C SER A 487 5.96 -22.02 5.94
N GLY A 488 5.96 -20.96 6.73
CA GLY A 488 7.14 -20.13 6.98
C GLY A 488 8.30 -20.90 7.66
N LEU A 489 8.02 -22.07 8.22
CA LEU A 489 9.01 -22.97 8.83
C LEU A 489 9.85 -23.73 7.80
N SER A 490 9.43 -23.84 6.53
CA SER A 490 10.12 -24.65 5.52
C SER A 490 11.62 -24.34 5.46
N ARG A 491 12.00 -23.07 5.37
CA ARG A 491 13.42 -22.67 5.30
C ARG A 491 14.25 -23.07 6.55
N LEU A 492 13.63 -23.03 7.73
CA LEU A 492 14.28 -23.46 8.96
C LEU A 492 14.58 -24.95 8.90
N PHE A 493 13.60 -25.75 8.50
CA PHE A 493 13.76 -27.20 8.41
C PHE A 493 14.63 -27.63 7.22
N ASP A 494 14.60 -26.92 6.10
CA ASP A 494 15.54 -27.16 4.98
C ASP A 494 16.99 -26.98 5.43
N THR A 495 17.28 -25.90 6.18
CA THR A 495 18.64 -25.69 6.76
C THR A 495 19.04 -26.77 7.72
N LEU A 496 18.13 -27.29 8.54
CA LEU A 496 18.39 -28.40 9.45
C LEU A 496 18.65 -29.71 8.68
N LEU A 497 17.87 -29.97 7.64
CA LEU A 497 18.00 -31.14 6.77
C LEU A 497 19.34 -31.13 6.02
N GLU A 498 19.75 -29.99 5.50
CA GLU A 498 21.06 -29.81 4.85
C GLU A 498 22.21 -30.05 5.85
N GLY A 499 22.07 -29.58 7.10
CA GLY A 499 23.05 -29.78 8.16
C GLY A 499 23.26 -31.24 8.54
N GLU A 500 22.22 -32.06 8.48
CA GLU A 500 22.26 -33.52 8.75
C GLU A 500 22.58 -34.35 7.49
N GLY A 501 22.66 -33.72 6.30
CA GLY A 501 22.84 -34.42 5.03
C GLY A 501 21.65 -35.28 4.61
N GLY A 502 20.47 -35.02 5.15
CA GLY A 502 19.22 -35.71 4.88
C GLY A 502 18.58 -35.35 3.54
N ARG A 503 17.46 -36.00 3.22
CA ARG A 503 16.66 -35.74 2.02
C ARG A 503 15.18 -35.63 2.39
N LEU A 504 14.41 -34.94 1.57
CA LEU A 504 12.95 -34.92 1.68
C LEU A 504 12.40 -36.30 1.29
N GLU A 505 11.46 -36.78 2.06
CA GLU A 505 10.81 -38.07 1.84
C GLU A 505 9.57 -37.93 0.97
N PRO A 506 9.16 -38.96 0.23
CA PRO A 506 7.90 -38.97 -0.50
C PRO A 506 6.72 -38.87 0.49
N LEU A 507 5.80 -37.94 0.21
CA LEU A 507 4.65 -37.68 1.06
C LEU A 507 3.36 -37.89 0.27
N ASP A 508 2.44 -38.59 0.86
CA ASP A 508 1.10 -38.84 0.35
C ASP A 508 0.04 -38.26 1.30
N ASP A 509 -1.14 -37.93 0.78
CA ASP A 509 -2.35 -37.55 1.53
C ASP A 509 -2.17 -36.39 2.56
N LEU A 510 -1.63 -35.25 2.09
CA LEU A 510 -1.48 -34.08 2.96
C LEU A 510 -2.85 -33.47 3.34
N SER A 511 -3.12 -33.36 4.61
CA SER A 511 -4.34 -32.76 5.15
C SER A 511 -4.03 -31.65 6.14
N PHE A 512 -4.83 -30.57 6.11
CA PHE A 512 -4.69 -29.40 6.97
C PHE A 512 -5.81 -29.34 8.03
N TYR A 513 -5.48 -28.87 9.22
CA TYR A 513 -6.41 -28.79 10.36
C TYR A 513 -6.44 -27.38 10.95
N GLU A 514 -7.62 -26.97 11.47
CA GLU A 514 -7.84 -25.64 12.04
C GLU A 514 -6.93 -25.34 13.23
N GLU A 515 -6.59 -26.36 14.01
CA GLU A 515 -5.78 -26.26 15.22
C GLU A 515 -4.29 -25.99 14.91
N GLY A 516 -3.97 -25.75 13.66
CA GLY A 516 -2.62 -25.37 13.23
C GLY A 516 -1.68 -26.56 13.12
N GLY A 517 -2.12 -27.60 12.45
CA GLY A 517 -1.32 -28.77 12.13
C GLY A 517 -1.64 -29.36 10.78
N VAL A 518 -0.76 -30.25 10.33
CA VAL A 518 -0.88 -31.00 9.08
C VAL A 518 -0.66 -32.48 9.37
N SER A 519 -1.35 -33.36 8.64
CA SER A 519 -1.10 -34.80 8.62
C SER A 519 -0.76 -35.26 7.23
N GLY A 520 0.04 -36.31 7.13
CA GLY A 520 0.39 -36.95 5.87
C GLY A 520 0.93 -38.34 6.06
N LEU A 521 1.09 -39.10 4.97
CA LEU A 521 1.64 -40.44 4.98
C LEU A 521 3.06 -40.40 4.41
N ILE A 522 4.05 -40.82 5.22
CA ILE A 522 5.45 -41.00 4.82
C ILE A 522 5.82 -42.47 5.02
N HIS A 523 6.18 -43.18 3.96
CA HIS A 523 6.48 -44.60 4.00
C HIS A 523 5.39 -45.49 4.62
N GLY A 524 4.11 -45.03 4.53
CA GLY A 524 2.96 -45.73 5.12
C GLY A 524 2.73 -45.41 6.60
N GLU A 525 3.60 -44.66 7.27
CA GLU A 525 3.45 -44.20 8.63
C GLU A 525 2.61 -42.88 8.62
N THR A 526 1.66 -42.75 9.54
CA THR A 526 0.88 -41.49 9.68
C THR A 526 1.70 -40.45 10.45
N VAL A 527 2.13 -39.41 9.77
CA VAL A 527 2.94 -38.33 10.34
C VAL A 527 2.08 -37.11 10.62
N LEU A 528 2.12 -36.64 11.87
CA LEU A 528 1.47 -35.44 12.35
C LEU A 528 2.49 -34.36 12.66
N PHE A 529 2.31 -33.16 12.11
CA PHE A 529 3.22 -32.03 12.35
C PHE A 529 2.43 -30.75 12.61
N GLY A 530 2.66 -30.10 13.76
CA GLY A 530 1.92 -28.87 14.09
C GLY A 530 2.07 -28.43 15.53
N THR A 531 1.06 -27.69 16.01
CA THR A 531 1.03 -27.13 17.38
C THR A 531 0.71 -28.18 18.44
N ALA A 532 0.98 -27.84 19.70
CA ALA A 532 0.59 -28.72 20.83
C ALA A 532 -0.94 -28.92 20.92
N ALA A 533 -1.72 -27.92 20.56
CA ALA A 533 -3.19 -27.99 20.53
C ALA A 533 -3.66 -29.02 19.49
N PHE A 534 -3.06 -28.98 18.30
CA PHE A 534 -3.31 -29.96 17.23
C PHE A 534 -2.98 -31.39 17.67
N CYS A 535 -1.78 -31.63 18.21
CA CYS A 535 -1.36 -32.95 18.63
C CYS A 535 -2.26 -33.53 19.74
N ARG A 536 -2.69 -32.70 20.70
CA ARG A 536 -3.66 -33.12 21.72
C ARG A 536 -5.01 -33.53 21.12
N LYS A 537 -5.52 -32.75 20.16
CA LYS A 537 -6.78 -33.05 19.48
C LYS A 537 -6.69 -34.33 18.65
N MET A 538 -5.51 -34.64 18.13
CA MET A 538 -5.22 -35.91 17.44
C MET A 538 -4.90 -37.06 18.40
N HIS A 539 -5.16 -36.91 19.71
CA HIS A 539 -4.93 -37.92 20.74
C HIS A 539 -3.48 -38.40 20.89
N VAL A 540 -2.50 -37.58 20.48
CA VAL A 540 -1.07 -37.87 20.69
C VAL A 540 -0.77 -37.77 22.18
N THR A 541 -0.11 -38.81 22.71
CA THR A 541 0.31 -38.82 24.11
C THR A 541 1.40 -37.80 24.36
N MET A 542 1.08 -36.72 25.09
CA MET A 542 2.01 -35.64 25.38
C MET A 542 2.68 -35.86 26.73
N PRO A 543 4.01 -35.61 26.86
CA PRO A 543 4.67 -35.62 28.14
C PRO A 543 4.09 -34.60 29.10
N GLY A 544 3.84 -35.01 30.38
CA GLY A 544 3.38 -34.04 31.39
C GLY A 544 4.37 -32.94 31.65
N GLY A 545 3.91 -31.74 31.93
CA GLY A 545 4.76 -30.60 32.27
C GLY A 545 5.33 -29.78 31.11
N LEU A 546 4.85 -30.00 29.87
CA LEU A 546 5.33 -29.25 28.70
C LEU A 546 4.73 -27.85 28.62
N SER A 547 5.52 -26.76 28.78
CA SER A 547 5.09 -25.35 28.64
C SER A 547 5.82 -24.56 27.51
N LEU A 548 5.74 -25.03 26.26
CA LEU A 548 6.29 -24.31 25.10
C LEU A 548 5.27 -23.33 24.51
N LYS A 549 5.58 -22.02 24.51
CA LYS A 549 4.70 -20.96 23.90
C LYS A 549 4.66 -21.00 22.37
N THR A 550 5.74 -21.46 21.74
CA THR A 550 5.83 -21.59 20.28
C THR A 550 6.69 -22.81 19.98
N GLY A 551 6.10 -23.85 19.44
CA GLY A 551 6.82 -25.08 19.08
C GLY A 551 6.09 -25.85 18.02
N ALA A 552 6.85 -26.57 17.20
CA ALA A 552 6.36 -27.57 16.28
C ALA A 552 6.57 -28.96 16.89
N PHE A 553 5.52 -29.76 16.86
CA PHE A 553 5.49 -31.11 17.41
C PHE A 553 5.39 -32.10 16.26
N LEU A 554 6.20 -33.14 16.30
CA LEU A 554 6.18 -34.21 15.31
C LEU A 554 5.77 -35.51 16.02
N ALA A 555 4.73 -36.15 15.52
CA ALA A 555 4.29 -37.42 15.98
C ALA A 555 4.14 -38.42 14.81
N VAL A 556 4.42 -39.68 15.06
CA VAL A 556 4.29 -40.78 14.09
C VAL A 556 3.37 -41.83 14.71
N ASP A 557 2.36 -42.26 13.99
CA ASP A 557 1.37 -43.24 14.41
C ASP A 557 0.80 -42.99 15.84
N GLY A 558 0.52 -41.70 16.12
CA GLY A 558 -0.01 -41.27 17.42
C GLY A 558 0.99 -41.15 18.55
N THR A 559 2.28 -41.42 18.29
CA THR A 559 3.35 -41.32 19.28
C THR A 559 4.21 -40.08 19.01
N LEU A 560 4.41 -39.23 20.02
CA LEU A 560 5.28 -38.05 19.90
C LEU A 560 6.73 -38.48 19.79
N ILE A 561 7.38 -38.10 18.67
CA ILE A 561 8.80 -38.44 18.42
C ILE A 561 9.72 -37.24 18.52
N ALA A 562 9.24 -36.01 18.34
CA ALA A 562 10.08 -34.84 18.53
C ALA A 562 9.29 -33.55 18.86
N ILE A 563 9.98 -32.63 19.54
CA ILE A 563 9.54 -31.28 19.85
C ILE A 563 10.62 -30.31 19.38
N PHE A 564 10.22 -29.37 18.52
CA PHE A 564 11.06 -28.29 18.04
C PHE A 564 10.62 -26.99 18.70
N ALA A 565 11.45 -26.42 19.57
CA ALA A 565 11.19 -25.10 20.16
C ALA A 565 11.55 -24.01 19.12
N VAL A 566 10.54 -23.32 18.59
CA VAL A 566 10.72 -22.31 17.56
C VAL A 566 10.65 -20.92 18.17
N LYS A 567 11.64 -20.09 17.88
CA LYS A 567 11.71 -18.69 18.32
C LYS A 567 11.39 -17.77 17.14
N TYR A 568 10.36 -16.94 17.29
CA TYR A 568 9.98 -15.88 16.36
C TYR A 568 10.55 -14.55 16.86
N THR A 569 11.34 -13.86 16.04
CA THR A 569 11.92 -12.56 16.37
C THR A 569 11.20 -11.48 15.56
N ALA A 570 10.77 -10.41 16.21
CA ALA A 570 10.14 -9.28 15.53
C ALA A 570 11.20 -8.52 14.71
N ALA A 571 10.92 -8.33 13.42
CA ALA A 571 11.75 -7.50 12.55
C ALA A 571 11.22 -6.05 12.55
N GLU A 572 12.11 -5.07 12.66
CA GLU A 572 11.76 -3.64 12.73
C GLU A 572 10.99 -3.14 11.50
N ASN A 573 11.36 -3.63 10.31
CA ASN A 573 10.68 -3.31 9.07
C ASN A 573 9.23 -3.84 9.02
N VAL A 574 8.97 -5.01 9.61
CA VAL A 574 7.62 -5.59 9.74
C VAL A 574 6.80 -4.83 10.78
N ASP A 575 7.41 -4.49 11.90
CA ASP A 575 6.76 -3.67 12.94
C ASP A 575 6.33 -2.31 12.39
N TRP A 576 7.23 -1.61 11.71
CA TRP A 576 6.90 -0.36 11.02
C TRP A 576 5.73 -0.54 10.03
N ALA A 577 5.75 -1.60 9.22
CA ALA A 577 4.73 -1.85 8.22
C ALA A 577 3.34 -2.11 8.84
N LEU A 578 3.27 -2.93 9.88
CA LEU A 578 2.03 -3.20 10.62
C LEU A 578 1.47 -1.92 11.27
N HIS A 579 2.34 -1.07 11.84
CA HIS A 579 1.94 0.22 12.38
C HIS A 579 1.44 1.19 11.30
N ALA A 580 2.06 1.21 10.12
CA ALA A 580 1.64 2.04 8.99
C ALA A 580 0.25 1.60 8.47
N LEU A 581 0.02 0.29 8.33
CA LEU A 581 -1.27 -0.29 7.95
C LEU A 581 -2.36 0.09 8.98
N LYS A 582 -2.09 -0.12 10.27
CA LYS A 582 -3.01 0.23 11.37
C LYS A 582 -3.36 1.73 11.36
N ARG A 583 -2.35 2.62 11.25
CA ARG A 583 -2.54 4.07 11.19
C ARG A 583 -3.40 4.49 9.99
N SER A 584 -3.25 3.80 8.87
CA SER A 584 -4.02 4.04 7.64
C SER A 584 -5.38 3.33 7.63
N ARG A 585 -5.75 2.61 8.70
CA ARG A 585 -6.99 1.84 8.83
C ARG A 585 -7.15 0.82 7.70
N ILE A 586 -6.08 0.09 7.40
CA ILE A 586 -6.07 -1.05 6.50
C ILE A 586 -6.04 -2.29 7.38
N THR A 587 -6.94 -3.23 7.14
CA THR A 587 -7.09 -4.43 7.96
C THR A 587 -6.19 -5.54 7.42
N PRO A 588 -5.26 -6.09 8.22
CA PRO A 588 -4.52 -7.27 7.82
C PRO A 588 -5.40 -8.53 7.90
N VAL A 589 -5.33 -9.37 6.88
CA VAL A 589 -5.95 -10.70 6.81
C VAL A 589 -4.83 -11.72 6.83
N LEU A 590 -4.83 -12.60 7.82
CA LEU A 590 -3.74 -13.57 8.03
C LEU A 590 -4.00 -14.83 7.19
N ALA A 591 -3.33 -14.94 6.06
CA ALA A 591 -3.33 -16.14 5.22
C ALA A 591 -2.11 -17.01 5.56
N VAL A 592 -1.91 -17.29 6.86
CA VAL A 592 -0.78 -18.01 7.39
C VAL A 592 -1.05 -19.52 7.38
N ARG A 593 -0.02 -20.30 7.07
CA ARG A 593 -0.02 -21.76 7.07
C ARG A 593 0.63 -22.35 8.33
N ASP A 594 1.48 -21.56 8.98
CA ASP A 594 2.05 -21.91 10.28
C ASP A 594 1.02 -21.65 11.39
N GLY A 595 0.57 -22.71 12.04
CA GLY A 595 -0.42 -22.65 13.12
C GLY A 595 0.06 -21.90 14.37
N SER A 596 1.36 -21.68 14.53
CA SER A 596 1.91 -20.88 15.62
C SER A 596 1.73 -19.39 15.43
N ILE A 597 1.48 -18.93 14.18
CA ILE A 597 1.29 -17.51 13.85
C ILE A 597 -0.18 -17.14 14.05
N THR A 598 -0.50 -16.65 15.22
CA THR A 598 -1.85 -16.23 15.63
C THR A 598 -1.92 -14.71 15.85
N PRO A 599 -3.12 -14.10 15.90
CA PRO A 599 -3.26 -12.70 16.29
C PRO A 599 -2.66 -12.40 17.68
N ALA A 600 -2.71 -13.36 18.61
CA ALA A 600 -2.10 -13.24 19.93
C ALA A 600 -0.56 -13.16 19.86
N LEU A 601 0.07 -13.98 18.99
CA LEU A 601 1.51 -13.90 18.74
C LEU A 601 1.90 -12.54 18.18
N LEU A 602 1.13 -12.01 17.21
CA LEU A 602 1.38 -10.70 16.61
C LEU A 602 1.28 -9.58 17.66
N LYS A 603 0.24 -9.61 18.51
CA LYS A 603 0.08 -8.65 19.60
C LYS A 603 1.28 -8.67 20.56
N ARG A 604 1.75 -9.88 20.92
CA ARG A 604 2.88 -10.07 21.83
C ARG A 604 4.21 -9.60 21.22
N LYS A 605 4.42 -9.83 19.92
CA LYS A 605 5.71 -9.54 19.24
C LYS A 605 5.82 -8.11 18.73
N PHE A 606 4.73 -7.54 18.22
CA PHE A 606 4.71 -6.25 17.56
C PHE A 606 3.92 -5.17 18.34
N GLY A 607 3.35 -5.51 19.52
CA GLY A 607 2.59 -4.54 20.33
C GLY A 607 1.37 -3.93 19.62
N THR A 608 1.07 -4.42 18.43
CA THR A 608 -0.07 -3.95 17.66
C THR A 608 -1.32 -4.69 18.12
N ASP A 609 -2.34 -3.95 18.62
CA ASP A 609 -3.73 -4.43 18.61
C ASP A 609 -4.17 -4.57 17.14
N ALA A 610 -3.53 -5.47 16.45
CA ALA A 610 -3.91 -5.77 15.08
C ALA A 610 -5.31 -6.38 15.18
N ARG A 611 -6.32 -5.66 14.71
CA ARG A 611 -7.61 -6.23 14.32
C ARG A 611 -7.36 -7.10 13.08
N ALA A 612 -6.44 -8.03 13.20
CA ALA A 612 -6.11 -8.97 12.15
C ALA A 612 -7.27 -9.97 12.06
N VAL A 613 -7.80 -10.12 10.85
CA VAL A 613 -8.77 -11.18 10.56
C VAL A 613 -8.01 -12.49 10.45
N TYR A 614 -8.45 -13.52 11.16
CA TYR A 614 -7.89 -14.86 11.11
C TYR A 614 -8.96 -15.81 10.56
N PRO A 615 -8.97 -16.06 9.23
CA PRO A 615 -10.00 -16.89 8.58
C PRO A 615 -9.80 -18.39 8.85
N THR A 616 -10.79 -19.20 8.45
CA THR A 616 -10.68 -20.67 8.46
C THR A 616 -9.50 -21.17 7.62
N ILE A 617 -9.02 -22.38 7.90
CA ILE A 617 -7.83 -22.92 7.21
C ILE A 617 -8.08 -23.06 5.70
N SER A 618 -9.28 -23.43 5.26
CA SER A 618 -9.65 -23.51 3.84
C SER A 618 -9.49 -22.14 3.16
N THR A 619 -10.03 -21.10 3.78
CA THR A 619 -9.88 -19.72 3.30
C THR A 619 -8.44 -19.25 3.33
N ARG A 620 -7.68 -19.54 4.41
CA ARG A 620 -6.25 -19.20 4.49
C ARG A 620 -5.43 -19.83 3.38
N LEU A 621 -5.71 -21.09 3.05
CA LEU A 621 -5.06 -21.79 1.93
C LEU A 621 -5.37 -21.15 0.59
N ALA A 622 -6.65 -20.86 0.31
CA ALA A 622 -7.07 -20.19 -0.93
C ALA A 622 -6.46 -18.79 -1.05
N LEU A 623 -6.46 -18.00 0.04
CA LEU A 623 -5.85 -16.67 0.06
C LEU A 623 -4.33 -16.69 -0.06
N SER A 624 -3.67 -17.76 0.38
CA SER A 624 -2.21 -17.93 0.31
C SER A 624 -1.70 -18.50 -1.01
N GLU A 625 -2.56 -18.68 -2.03
CA GLU A 625 -2.13 -19.05 -3.38
C GLU A 625 -1.08 -18.11 -3.91
N LYS A 626 -0.09 -18.66 -4.62
CA LYS A 626 1.10 -17.91 -5.05
C LYS A 626 0.95 -17.26 -6.42
N ASP A 627 0.06 -17.79 -7.26
CA ASP A 627 -0.10 -17.33 -8.63
C ASP A 627 -1.19 -16.26 -8.74
N GLY A 628 -0.93 -15.25 -9.55
CA GLY A 628 -1.86 -14.14 -9.76
C GLY A 628 -1.73 -13.51 -11.13
N GLU A 629 -2.83 -12.98 -11.61
CA GLU A 629 -2.96 -12.23 -12.84
C GLU A 629 -3.33 -10.78 -12.53
N HIS A 630 -3.20 -9.89 -13.52
CA HIS A 630 -3.56 -8.48 -13.44
C HIS A 630 -2.86 -7.68 -12.32
N PRO A 631 -1.58 -7.31 -12.54
CA PRO A 631 -0.80 -6.59 -11.55
C PRO A 631 -1.23 -5.12 -11.40
N TYR A 632 -1.64 -4.73 -10.20
CA TYR A 632 -1.87 -3.34 -9.83
C TYR A 632 -0.63 -2.67 -9.22
N ALA A 633 0.32 -3.45 -8.76
CA ALA A 633 1.65 -2.99 -8.39
C ALA A 633 2.68 -4.11 -8.54
N LEU A 634 3.95 -3.72 -8.72
CA LEU A 634 5.10 -4.60 -8.82
C LEU A 634 6.01 -4.38 -7.62
N LEU A 635 6.56 -5.48 -7.08
CA LEU A 635 7.50 -5.47 -5.97
C LEU A 635 8.79 -6.20 -6.39
N TYR A 636 9.92 -5.53 -6.28
CA TYR A 636 11.26 -6.02 -6.60
C TYR A 636 12.09 -6.27 -5.34
N ARG A 637 11.45 -6.33 -4.19
CA ARG A 637 12.05 -6.67 -2.91
C ARG A 637 11.09 -7.48 -2.08
N GLU A 638 11.64 -8.52 -1.44
CA GLU A 638 10.90 -9.32 -0.46
C GLU A 638 10.55 -8.50 0.79
N GLY A 639 9.53 -8.95 1.51
CA GLY A 639 9.13 -8.44 2.81
C GLY A 639 7.86 -7.60 2.79
N LEU A 640 7.41 -7.27 4.00
CA LEU A 640 6.15 -6.57 4.21
C LEU A 640 6.25 -5.06 3.93
N MET A 641 7.43 -4.45 4.09
CA MET A 641 7.59 -3.00 3.97
C MET A 641 7.19 -2.45 2.58
N PRO A 642 7.73 -2.96 1.44
CA PRO A 642 7.33 -2.48 0.11
C PRO A 642 5.84 -2.66 -0.16
N TYR A 643 5.28 -3.77 0.30
CA TYR A 643 3.88 -4.09 0.14
C TYR A 643 2.97 -3.15 0.95
N ALA A 644 3.30 -2.89 2.20
CA ALA A 644 2.59 -1.93 3.04
C ALA A 644 2.68 -0.50 2.48
N GLU A 645 3.84 -0.10 1.94
CA GLU A 645 4.00 1.20 1.27
C GLU A 645 3.06 1.37 0.08
N ILE A 646 2.92 0.34 -0.76
CA ILE A 646 1.98 0.36 -1.88
C ILE A 646 0.53 0.46 -1.36
N ALA A 647 0.13 -0.34 -0.39
CA ALA A 647 -1.23 -0.33 0.14
C ALA A 647 -1.60 1.01 0.79
N VAL A 648 -0.71 1.55 1.63
CA VAL A 648 -0.91 2.85 2.29
C VAL A 648 -0.85 3.99 1.30
N GLY A 649 0.13 3.98 0.40
CA GLY A 649 0.32 5.01 -0.63
C GLY A 649 -0.85 5.08 -1.60
N SER A 650 -1.39 3.94 -2.04
CA SER A 650 -2.58 3.86 -2.88
C SER A 650 -3.79 4.53 -2.23
N LYS A 651 -4.04 4.24 -0.95
CA LYS A 651 -5.15 4.84 -0.20
C LYS A 651 -5.00 6.36 -0.08
N ARG A 652 -3.78 6.84 0.17
CA ARG A 652 -3.47 8.27 0.28
C ARG A 652 -3.54 8.98 -1.07
N LEU A 653 -3.03 8.35 -2.14
CA LEU A 653 -3.09 8.90 -3.49
C LEU A 653 -4.54 9.19 -3.88
N VAL A 654 -5.39 8.17 -3.78
CA VAL A 654 -6.80 8.32 -4.18
C VAL A 654 -7.54 9.34 -3.33
N HIS A 655 -7.25 9.39 -2.01
CA HIS A 655 -7.85 10.40 -1.14
C HIS A 655 -7.41 11.82 -1.52
N ALA A 656 -6.11 12.06 -1.70
CA ALA A 656 -5.57 13.36 -2.07
C ALA A 656 -6.11 13.83 -3.43
N VAL A 657 -6.15 12.95 -4.43
CA VAL A 657 -6.68 13.27 -5.77
C VAL A 657 -8.17 13.64 -5.69
N ARG A 658 -8.98 12.86 -4.99
CA ARG A 658 -10.42 13.12 -4.86
C ARG A 658 -10.71 14.43 -4.15
N VAL A 659 -10.04 14.71 -3.03
CA VAL A 659 -10.21 15.96 -2.29
C VAL A 659 -9.79 17.15 -3.15
N ALA A 660 -8.62 17.07 -3.79
CA ALA A 660 -8.11 18.13 -4.64
C ALA A 660 -9.02 18.39 -5.85
N ALA A 661 -9.52 17.34 -6.52
CA ALA A 661 -10.42 17.47 -7.66
C ALA A 661 -11.76 18.10 -7.27
N VAL A 662 -12.39 17.64 -6.18
CA VAL A 662 -13.66 18.20 -5.69
C VAL A 662 -13.51 19.66 -5.31
N LEU A 663 -12.45 20.04 -4.58
CA LEU A 663 -12.21 21.43 -4.21
C LEU A 663 -11.90 22.30 -5.43
N SER A 664 -11.11 21.80 -6.38
CA SER A 664 -10.77 22.58 -7.59
C SER A 664 -11.97 22.80 -8.50
N LEU A 665 -12.76 21.75 -8.78
CA LEU A 665 -13.95 21.87 -9.62
C LEU A 665 -15.06 22.66 -8.92
N GLY A 666 -15.27 22.45 -7.63
CA GLY A 666 -16.23 23.24 -6.85
C GLY A 666 -15.85 24.72 -6.79
N SER A 667 -14.56 25.02 -6.57
CA SER A 667 -14.09 26.40 -6.60
C SER A 667 -14.18 27.05 -7.98
N SER A 668 -13.97 26.29 -9.08
CA SER A 668 -14.20 26.80 -10.46
C SER A 668 -15.64 27.22 -10.67
N ALA A 669 -16.62 26.45 -10.22
CA ALA A 669 -18.05 26.81 -10.33
C ALA A 669 -18.38 28.06 -9.49
N VAL A 670 -17.88 28.13 -8.25
CA VAL A 670 -18.07 29.31 -7.39
C VAL A 670 -17.42 30.54 -8.02
N SER A 671 -16.22 30.40 -8.59
CA SER A 671 -15.49 31.48 -9.27
C SER A 671 -16.22 31.99 -10.50
N ALA A 672 -16.79 31.06 -11.30
CA ALA A 672 -17.61 31.45 -12.48
C ALA A 672 -18.79 32.33 -12.08
N LEU A 673 -19.50 31.93 -11.02
CA LEU A 673 -20.67 32.72 -10.52
C LEU A 673 -20.24 34.06 -9.92
N LEU A 674 -19.15 34.09 -9.16
CA LEU A 674 -18.63 35.30 -8.55
C LEU A 674 -18.14 36.30 -9.62
N ALA A 675 -17.35 35.84 -10.58
CA ALA A 675 -16.86 36.66 -11.68
C ALA A 675 -18.02 37.15 -12.57
N PHE A 676 -19.00 36.27 -12.84
CA PHE A 676 -20.22 36.67 -13.54
C PHE A 676 -20.97 37.80 -12.78
N TYR A 677 -21.21 37.62 -11.48
CA TYR A 677 -21.88 38.63 -10.68
C TYR A 677 -21.16 39.99 -10.73
N LEU A 678 -19.84 40.00 -10.54
CA LEU A 678 -19.03 41.20 -10.53
C LEU A 678 -19.02 41.91 -11.91
N THR A 679 -18.90 41.17 -13.00
CA THR A 679 -18.95 41.71 -14.36
C THR A 679 -20.36 42.20 -14.74
N PHE A 680 -21.39 41.48 -14.32
CA PHE A 680 -22.79 41.81 -14.57
C PHE A 680 -23.23 43.13 -13.86
N VAL A 681 -22.78 43.30 -12.60
CA VAL A 681 -23.04 44.53 -11.82
C VAL A 681 -22.10 45.66 -12.26
N GLY A 682 -20.98 45.36 -12.90
CA GLY A 682 -19.96 46.36 -13.33
C GLY A 682 -19.03 46.78 -12.19
N ALA A 683 -18.80 45.91 -11.23
CA ALA A 683 -17.86 46.14 -10.12
C ALA A 683 -16.40 45.87 -10.54
N TYR A 684 -15.96 46.51 -11.62
CA TYR A 684 -14.66 46.31 -12.24
C TYR A 684 -13.48 46.65 -11.32
N SER A 685 -13.67 47.59 -10.39
CA SER A 685 -12.66 47.95 -9.40
C SER A 685 -12.32 46.83 -8.42
N ALA A 686 -13.22 45.86 -8.20
CA ALA A 686 -12.98 44.66 -7.38
C ALA A 686 -12.26 43.58 -8.17
N LEU A 687 -12.35 43.59 -9.50
CA LEU A 687 -11.73 42.62 -10.40
C LEU A 687 -10.35 43.12 -10.82
N THR A 688 -9.39 43.03 -9.90
CA THR A 688 -7.98 43.30 -10.20
C THR A 688 -7.20 41.97 -10.34
N PRO A 689 -6.13 41.91 -11.16
CA PRO A 689 -5.29 40.74 -11.23
C PRO A 689 -4.78 40.30 -9.87
N VAL A 690 -4.45 41.23 -8.95
CA VAL A 690 -3.93 40.91 -7.61
C VAL A 690 -5.01 40.27 -6.73
N SER A 691 -6.25 40.78 -6.72
CA SER A 691 -7.36 40.19 -5.97
C SER A 691 -7.69 38.78 -6.49
N MET A 692 -7.66 38.61 -7.81
CA MET A 692 -7.87 37.31 -8.46
C MET A 692 -6.76 36.30 -8.06
N LEU A 693 -5.49 36.73 -8.07
CA LEU A 693 -4.38 35.89 -7.64
C LEU A 693 -4.56 35.39 -6.20
N LEU A 694 -4.83 36.28 -5.26
CA LEU A 694 -5.01 35.93 -3.85
C LEU A 694 -6.14 34.91 -3.68
N TYR A 695 -7.24 35.13 -4.40
CA TYR A 695 -8.38 34.22 -4.40
C TYR A 695 -8.02 32.84 -4.95
N LEU A 696 -7.35 32.77 -6.11
CA LEU A 696 -6.93 31.51 -6.73
C LEU A 696 -5.89 30.77 -5.88
N LEU A 697 -4.93 31.48 -5.26
CA LEU A 697 -3.94 30.88 -4.37
C LEU A 697 -4.57 30.31 -3.10
N LEU A 698 -5.58 30.98 -2.53
CA LEU A 698 -6.30 30.46 -1.37
C LEU A 698 -6.92 29.09 -1.66
N TRP A 699 -7.62 28.97 -2.80
CA TRP A 699 -8.21 27.71 -3.22
C TRP A 699 -7.16 26.67 -3.60
N ALA A 700 -6.08 27.08 -4.28
CA ALA A 700 -4.99 26.17 -4.63
C ALA A 700 -4.29 25.60 -3.39
N LEU A 701 -4.05 26.42 -2.36
CA LEU A 701 -3.47 25.97 -1.09
C LEU A 701 -4.38 24.93 -0.42
N ALA A 702 -5.69 25.23 -0.32
CA ALA A 702 -6.65 24.31 0.29
C ALA A 702 -6.74 22.98 -0.48
N ALA A 703 -6.75 23.01 -1.80
CA ALA A 703 -6.87 21.82 -2.64
C ALA A 703 -5.62 20.94 -2.62
N LEU A 704 -4.41 21.52 -2.57
CA LEU A 704 -3.16 20.78 -2.69
C LEU A 704 -2.55 20.34 -1.36
N ILE A 705 -3.11 20.74 -0.22
CA ILE A 705 -2.54 20.46 1.11
C ILE A 705 -2.32 18.94 1.33
N GLU A 706 -3.31 18.13 0.99
CA GLU A 706 -3.22 16.66 1.11
C GLU A 706 -2.18 16.07 0.15
N GLY A 707 -2.07 16.62 -1.06
CA GLY A 707 -1.07 16.20 -2.05
C GLY A 707 0.37 16.47 -1.61
N PHE A 708 0.59 17.56 -0.87
CA PHE A 708 1.92 17.89 -0.34
C PHE A 708 2.40 16.91 0.74
N TRP A 709 1.50 16.25 1.44
CA TRP A 709 1.83 15.32 2.52
C TRP A 709 1.50 13.86 2.22
N ALA A 710 1.20 13.54 0.97
CA ALA A 710 0.83 12.19 0.55
C ALA A 710 1.90 11.13 0.89
N ASP A 711 3.18 11.50 0.87
CA ASP A 711 4.34 10.65 1.13
C ASP A 711 4.76 10.54 2.62
N ARG A 712 4.08 11.24 3.53
CA ARG A 712 4.44 11.26 4.96
C ARG A 712 3.55 10.33 5.78
N TYR A 713 3.99 9.07 5.98
CA TYR A 713 3.30 8.07 6.81
C TYR A 713 4.28 7.09 7.44
#